data_576257ca4151b97f9447e96783a5bbd1
#
_entry.id   576257ca4151b97f9447e96783a5bbd1
#
_cell.length_a   1.000
_cell.length_b   1.000
_cell.length_c   1.000
_cell.angle_alpha   90.00
_cell.angle_beta   90.00
_cell.angle_gamma   90.00
#
_symmetry.space_group_name_H-M   'P 1'
#
loop_
_entity.id
_entity.type
_entity.pdbx_description
1 polymer ?
#
loop_
_entity_poly.entity_id
_entity_poly.type
_entity_poly.pdbx_seq_one_letter_code
_entity_poly.pdbx_strand_id
1 'polypeptide(L)'
;MKRTKLLRCIPCTVPKVKDSDSVIAASQLLEADGERAVEISLFVKGELKARYFADKENHSTWVNETWTTCRLENVLRLCMGQPVLKNDFYHSAPDMKWAAREDKDRVYDFLDTYSIDRYETTVNETKRDMAYIRKQERINEMMAEVPCVPEEAERWVEDKLFPGNILFFKKKEKRTVFSCTACGYAGWRKSGWKHGEKTICPKCKALVTTNSRQEEKTAKAMVTILQKYGKKWVERQFRAVCRWTAGKKEIKLFERIRAIIPQGETWGKVWYGTIPEADEFSQEFWDKPYGKRFVPSYLYPGNLPEVLKAGGLEHSGMDIIANAGMKFNVNIYIISFHNHPYLEYLTKAGLTRLAADIVNGYWVEINRNGRNLRETLMLDGNHLNRLKTINGGAAILGWLRYEQDNDIRITQESLEWIAGKNLKISGCQDILNELESVNRMVNYLKKQKIVPSKFTIIWRDYLRMAREEGYDTTDDIVRFPKDLKARHDQLVEVRNQRKDDKRLEGYKKLDDRIKERLPGMKDYFWEDREYMIIPAGTCKELMDEGRTLHHCVGSSDTYMRKMADGVSWILFLRKKSELKKPYYTIEISLKDDHIIQFYSEYDRQPDKETINDVLNRYKRNIRKKKIKIQVPAAGIA
;
A
#
# COMPACT_ATOMS: atom_id res chain seq x y z
N MET A 1 46.05 1.28 -20.49
CA MET A 1 47.37 0.56 -20.43
C MET A 1 47.27 -0.61 -19.45
N LYS A 2 47.87 -1.81 -19.76
CA LYS A 2 47.81 -3.00 -18.87
C LYS A 2 48.60 -2.78 -17.56
N ARG A 3 48.08 -3.24 -16.42
CA ARG A 3 48.67 -3.08 -15.08
C ARG A 3 50.12 -3.54 -14.96
N THR A 4 50.48 -4.61 -15.66
CA THR A 4 51.88 -5.14 -15.70
C THR A 4 52.85 -4.19 -16.40
N LYS A 5 52.39 -3.41 -17.38
CA LYS A 5 53.19 -2.37 -18.04
C LYS A 5 53.34 -1.14 -17.19
N LEU A 6 52.28 -0.72 -16.50
CA LEU A 6 52.31 0.42 -15.59
C LEU A 6 53.31 0.27 -14.46
N LEU A 7 53.45 -0.91 -13.86
CA LEU A 7 54.45 -1.15 -12.80
C LEU A 7 55.89 -1.20 -13.29
N ARG A 8 56.13 -1.48 -14.56
CA ARG A 8 57.48 -1.46 -15.15
C ARG A 8 58.01 -0.02 -15.38
N CYS A 9 57.11 0.94 -15.45
CA CYS A 9 57.51 2.34 -15.56
C CYS A 9 58.19 2.82 -14.26
N ILE A 10 59.25 3.58 -14.39
CA ILE A 10 59.97 4.17 -13.24
C ILE A 10 59.04 5.21 -12.60
N PRO A 11 58.82 5.14 -11.29
CA PRO A 11 57.98 6.15 -10.61
C PRO A 11 58.62 7.55 -10.66
N CYS A 12 57.83 8.56 -10.38
CA CYS A 12 58.31 9.93 -10.24
C CYS A 12 59.45 10.03 -9.22
N THR A 13 60.42 10.90 -9.43
CA THR A 13 61.50 11.18 -8.50
C THR A 13 60.95 11.77 -7.21
N VAL A 14 61.59 11.41 -6.07
CA VAL A 14 61.16 11.92 -4.77
C VAL A 14 61.23 13.45 -4.73
N PRO A 15 60.12 14.13 -4.43
CA PRO A 15 60.05 15.57 -4.36
C PRO A 15 60.95 16.14 -3.24
N LYS A 16 61.54 17.30 -3.51
CA LYS A 16 62.35 18.02 -2.49
C LYS A 16 61.53 18.60 -1.33
N VAL A 17 60.20 18.74 -1.56
CA VAL A 17 59.25 19.21 -0.54
C VAL A 17 59.01 18.12 0.46
N LYS A 18 59.33 18.37 1.73
CA LYS A 18 59.08 17.47 2.84
C LYS A 18 58.02 18.07 3.75
N ASP A 19 56.86 17.46 3.78
CA ASP A 19 55.78 17.78 4.71
C ASP A 19 55.42 16.49 5.46
N SER A 20 55.41 16.55 6.79
CA SER A 20 55.09 15.36 7.62
C SER A 20 53.61 15.03 7.71
N ASP A 21 52.74 16.01 7.41
CA ASP A 21 51.32 15.95 7.71
C ASP A 21 50.46 15.87 6.45
N SER A 22 51.08 15.92 5.25
CA SER A 22 50.40 15.85 3.96
C SER A 22 51.01 14.77 3.08
N VAL A 23 50.20 14.26 2.12
CA VAL A 23 50.68 13.42 1.03
C VAL A 23 51.16 14.31 -0.11
N ILE A 24 52.44 14.16 -0.52
CA ILE A 24 53.00 14.91 -1.66
C ILE A 24 52.79 14.13 -2.96
N ALA A 25 52.18 14.75 -3.96
CA ALA A 25 51.87 14.17 -5.24
C ALA A 25 52.78 14.73 -6.35
N ALA A 26 53.49 13.86 -7.04
CA ALA A 26 54.20 14.17 -8.27
C ALA A 26 53.60 13.42 -9.45
N SER A 27 53.65 13.97 -10.62
CA SER A 27 53.03 13.34 -11.79
C SER A 27 53.98 13.15 -12.97
N GLN A 28 53.66 12.21 -13.84
CA GLN A 28 54.30 12.05 -15.14
C GLN A 28 53.31 11.43 -16.18
N LEU A 29 53.57 11.70 -17.45
CA LEU A 29 52.88 11.02 -18.53
C LEU A 29 53.62 9.73 -18.87
N LEU A 30 52.88 8.67 -19.03
CA LEU A 30 53.35 7.34 -19.44
C LEU A 30 52.85 7.08 -20.87
N GLU A 31 53.75 6.58 -21.71
CA GLU A 31 53.42 6.15 -23.07
C GLU A 31 54.09 4.81 -23.36
N ALA A 32 53.32 3.83 -23.75
CA ALA A 32 53.80 2.49 -24.12
C ALA A 32 52.85 1.84 -25.12
N ASP A 33 53.39 1.35 -26.22
CA ASP A 33 52.64 0.67 -27.30
C ASP A 33 51.46 1.49 -27.85
N GLY A 34 51.59 2.82 -27.95
CA GLY A 34 50.54 3.73 -28.42
C GLY A 34 49.43 4.02 -27.39
N GLU A 35 49.47 3.42 -26.20
CA GLU A 35 48.58 3.76 -25.08
C GLU A 35 49.23 4.84 -24.18
N ARG A 36 48.42 5.78 -23.75
CA ARG A 36 48.85 6.87 -22.86
C ARG A 36 48.11 6.83 -21.53
N ALA A 37 48.83 7.13 -20.46
CA ALA A 37 48.27 7.26 -19.13
C ALA A 37 49.02 8.35 -18.36
N VAL A 38 48.39 8.88 -17.33
CA VAL A 38 49.05 9.71 -16.33
C VAL A 38 49.27 8.90 -15.05
N GLU A 39 50.47 9.01 -14.48
CA GLU A 39 50.80 8.52 -13.17
C GLU A 39 50.84 9.68 -12.18
N ILE A 40 50.30 9.45 -10.98
CA ILE A 40 50.48 10.27 -9.82
C ILE A 40 51.18 9.41 -8.77
N SER A 41 52.43 9.69 -8.50
CA SER A 41 53.23 9.06 -7.41
C SER A 41 52.96 9.81 -6.10
N LEU A 42 52.56 9.09 -5.07
CA LEU A 42 52.18 9.62 -3.76
C LEU A 42 53.26 9.32 -2.69
N PHE A 43 53.78 10.37 -2.13
CA PHE A 43 54.89 10.29 -1.15
C PHE A 43 54.45 10.79 0.22
N VAL A 44 54.88 10.08 1.28
CA VAL A 44 54.73 10.49 2.66
C VAL A 44 56.11 10.49 3.30
N LYS A 45 56.53 11.61 3.88
CA LYS A 45 57.88 11.80 4.49
C LYS A 45 59.04 11.45 3.55
N GLY A 46 58.85 11.62 2.25
CA GLY A 46 59.84 11.31 1.21
C GLY A 46 59.88 9.84 0.75
N GLU A 47 59.00 8.99 1.25
CA GLU A 47 58.85 7.61 0.80
C GLU A 47 57.67 7.45 -0.15
N LEU A 48 57.82 6.70 -1.25
CA LEU A 48 56.73 6.36 -2.17
C LEU A 48 55.79 5.39 -1.48
N LYS A 49 54.53 5.77 -1.28
CA LYS A 49 53.50 4.97 -0.64
C LYS A 49 52.49 4.37 -1.63
N ALA A 50 52.20 5.08 -2.72
CA ALA A 50 51.28 4.61 -3.73
C ALA A 50 51.56 5.22 -5.11
N ARG A 51 51.10 4.52 -6.15
CA ARG A 51 51.15 4.96 -7.53
C ARG A 51 49.73 4.92 -8.12
N TYR A 52 49.11 6.05 -8.34
CA TYR A 52 47.80 6.18 -8.94
C TYR A 52 47.98 6.40 -10.44
N PHE A 53 47.32 5.57 -11.25
CA PHE A 53 47.36 5.58 -12.69
C PHE A 53 45.96 5.89 -13.25
N ALA A 54 45.88 6.76 -14.20
CA ALA A 54 44.61 7.13 -14.87
C ALA A 54 44.80 7.30 -16.38
N ASP A 55 43.81 6.86 -17.11
CA ASP A 55 43.58 7.22 -18.52
C ASP A 55 42.17 7.82 -18.66
N LYS A 56 41.70 8.11 -19.87
CA LYS A 56 40.39 8.76 -20.04
C LYS A 56 39.19 7.93 -19.63
N GLU A 57 39.37 6.63 -19.46
CA GLU A 57 38.26 5.69 -19.19
C GLU A 57 38.41 4.92 -17.88
N ASN A 58 39.64 4.83 -17.34
CA ASN A 58 39.93 3.98 -16.20
C ASN A 58 40.94 4.60 -15.27
N HIS A 59 40.83 4.27 -14.00
CA HIS A 59 41.89 4.50 -13.01
C HIS A 59 42.16 3.23 -12.18
N SER A 60 43.38 3.12 -11.68
CA SER A 60 43.80 2.07 -10.75
C SER A 60 45.02 2.52 -9.96
N THR A 61 45.15 2.03 -8.75
CA THR A 61 46.26 2.40 -7.85
C THR A 61 46.99 1.17 -7.38
N TRP A 62 48.32 1.25 -7.37
CA TRP A 62 49.21 0.31 -6.70
C TRP A 62 49.55 0.88 -5.34
N VAL A 63 49.12 0.20 -4.27
CA VAL A 63 49.36 0.60 -2.89
C VAL A 63 49.43 -0.65 -2.03
N ASN A 64 50.37 -0.66 -1.05
CA ASN A 64 50.61 -1.81 -0.17
C ASN A 64 50.75 -3.13 -0.95
N GLU A 65 51.55 -3.10 -2.03
CA GLU A 65 51.83 -4.25 -2.91
C GLU A 65 50.57 -4.86 -3.59
N THR A 66 49.46 -4.13 -3.63
CA THR A 66 48.21 -4.59 -4.24
C THR A 66 47.61 -3.58 -5.18
N TRP A 67 46.83 -4.08 -6.15
CA TRP A 67 46.00 -3.23 -7.02
C TRP A 67 44.64 -2.93 -6.40
N THR A 68 44.29 -1.68 -6.38
CA THR A 68 42.93 -1.22 -6.00
C THR A 68 42.38 -0.27 -7.07
N THR A 69 41.05 -0.13 -7.09
CA THR A 69 40.32 0.84 -7.90
C THR A 69 39.50 1.80 -7.01
N CYS A 70 39.86 1.93 -5.74
CA CYS A 70 39.21 2.89 -4.85
C CYS A 70 39.53 4.34 -5.29
N ARG A 71 38.71 5.29 -4.84
CA ARG A 71 38.93 6.71 -5.11
C ARG A 71 40.24 7.20 -4.50
N LEU A 72 40.83 8.22 -5.11
CA LEU A 72 42.08 8.81 -4.63
C LEU A 72 42.01 9.22 -3.16
N GLU A 73 40.89 9.75 -2.71
CA GLU A 73 40.63 10.05 -1.31
C GLU A 73 40.93 8.87 -0.36
N ASN A 74 40.46 7.69 -0.71
CA ASN A 74 40.71 6.46 0.06
C ASN A 74 42.17 6.00 -0.08
N VAL A 75 42.82 6.26 -1.22
CA VAL A 75 44.24 5.99 -1.41
C VAL A 75 45.08 6.90 -0.50
N LEU A 76 44.72 8.17 -0.36
CA LEU A 76 45.40 9.09 0.57
C LEU A 76 45.32 8.59 2.03
N ARG A 77 44.17 8.07 2.44
CA ARG A 77 43.99 7.43 3.74
C ARG A 77 44.94 6.24 3.92
N LEU A 78 44.97 5.36 2.92
CA LEU A 78 45.89 4.20 2.94
C LEU A 78 47.36 4.64 3.04
N CYS A 79 47.80 5.69 2.33
CA CYS A 79 49.11 6.25 2.40
C CYS A 79 49.45 6.73 3.82
N MET A 80 48.50 7.22 4.58
CA MET A 80 48.64 7.71 5.95
C MET A 80 48.35 6.64 7.03
N GLY A 81 48.17 5.37 6.63
CA GLY A 81 47.85 4.28 7.54
C GLY A 81 46.43 4.32 8.13
N GLN A 82 45.53 5.08 7.53
CA GLN A 82 44.14 5.19 7.98
C GLN A 82 43.24 4.16 7.29
N PRO A 83 42.14 3.75 7.92
CA PRO A 83 41.21 2.80 7.31
C PRO A 83 40.44 3.44 6.12
N VAL A 84 40.10 2.62 5.12
CA VAL A 84 39.19 2.99 4.03
C VAL A 84 37.78 3.09 4.56
N LEU A 85 37.14 4.22 4.35
CA LEU A 85 35.76 4.46 4.78
C LEU A 85 34.78 4.13 3.64
N LYS A 86 33.80 3.31 3.94
CA LYS A 86 32.65 3.05 3.05
C LYS A 86 31.51 3.98 3.45
N ASN A 87 31.25 5.02 2.65
CA ASN A 87 30.12 5.96 2.84
C ASN A 87 30.21 6.92 4.06
N ASP A 88 31.37 7.50 4.34
CA ASP A 88 31.45 8.50 5.40
C ASP A 88 31.54 9.92 4.83
N PHE A 89 30.48 10.69 4.98
CA PHE A 89 30.37 12.08 4.57
C PHE A 89 30.99 13.08 5.57
N TYR A 90 31.48 12.61 6.72
CA TYR A 90 31.87 13.47 7.84
C TYR A 90 33.37 13.54 8.11
N HIS A 91 34.18 12.73 7.46
CA HIS A 91 35.62 12.73 7.68
C HIS A 91 36.34 13.19 6.43
N SER A 92 37.04 14.34 6.52
CA SER A 92 37.87 14.85 5.42
C SER A 92 39.02 13.88 5.10
N ALA A 93 39.38 13.79 3.82
CA ALA A 93 40.59 13.08 3.40
C ALA A 93 41.84 13.76 3.95
N PRO A 94 42.94 13.00 4.10
CA PRO A 94 44.24 13.62 4.35
C PRO A 94 44.58 14.63 3.26
N ASP A 95 45.28 15.73 3.66
CA ASP A 95 45.69 16.76 2.72
C ASP A 95 46.70 16.22 1.69
N MET A 96 46.43 16.52 0.41
CA MET A 96 47.33 16.25 -0.70
C MET A 96 47.87 17.55 -1.28
N LYS A 97 49.18 17.66 -1.35
CA LYS A 97 49.88 18.80 -1.95
C LYS A 97 50.62 18.35 -3.21
N TRP A 98 50.52 19.12 -4.27
CA TRP A 98 51.32 18.89 -5.47
C TRP A 98 52.75 19.30 -5.22
N ALA A 99 53.70 18.51 -5.72
CA ALA A 99 55.12 18.80 -5.60
C ALA A 99 55.50 20.05 -6.41
N ALA A 100 54.87 20.24 -7.56
CA ALA A 100 54.96 21.43 -8.38
C ALA A 100 53.61 21.76 -9.03
N ARG A 101 53.39 22.97 -9.50
CA ARG A 101 52.17 23.35 -10.22
C ARG A 101 52.02 22.59 -11.51
N GLU A 102 53.11 22.38 -12.21
CA GLU A 102 53.19 21.64 -13.47
C GLU A 102 52.71 20.17 -13.32
N ASP A 103 52.89 19.57 -12.14
CA ASP A 103 52.36 18.23 -11.85
C ASP A 103 50.87 18.23 -11.84
N LYS A 104 50.27 19.22 -11.25
CA LYS A 104 48.79 19.38 -11.21
C LYS A 104 48.24 19.64 -12.62
N ASP A 105 48.82 20.61 -13.31
CA ASP A 105 48.37 21.02 -14.65
C ASP A 105 48.45 19.82 -15.60
N ARG A 106 49.55 19.05 -15.60
CA ARG A 106 49.73 17.83 -16.39
C ARG A 106 48.63 16.81 -16.23
N VAL A 107 48.22 16.55 -14.97
CA VAL A 107 47.15 15.59 -14.67
C VAL A 107 45.81 16.11 -15.18
N TYR A 108 45.51 17.36 -14.90
CA TYR A 108 44.22 17.94 -15.22
C TYR A 108 44.02 18.13 -16.73
N ASP A 109 45.08 18.56 -17.45
CA ASP A 109 45.04 18.68 -18.89
C ASP A 109 44.92 17.33 -19.59
N PHE A 110 45.65 16.30 -19.08
CA PHE A 110 45.60 14.97 -19.66
C PHE A 110 44.22 14.31 -19.46
N LEU A 111 43.61 14.45 -18.30
CA LEU A 111 42.32 13.87 -17.96
C LEU A 111 41.12 14.73 -18.39
N ASP A 112 41.37 15.93 -18.93
CA ASP A 112 40.35 16.90 -19.30
C ASP A 112 39.37 17.18 -18.15
N THR A 113 39.94 17.53 -16.99
CA THR A 113 39.18 17.75 -15.77
C THR A 113 39.75 18.88 -14.94
N TYR A 114 38.96 19.43 -14.02
CA TYR A 114 39.45 20.41 -13.04
C TYR A 114 39.63 19.81 -11.63
N SER A 115 39.25 18.55 -11.43
CA SER A 115 39.49 17.80 -10.20
C SER A 115 39.52 16.29 -10.44
N ILE A 116 40.33 15.58 -9.68
CA ILE A 116 40.40 14.11 -9.75
C ILE A 116 39.10 13.47 -9.28
N ASP A 117 38.46 14.01 -8.25
CA ASP A 117 37.16 13.51 -7.76
C ASP A 117 36.07 13.57 -8.86
N ARG A 118 36.02 14.66 -9.63
CA ARG A 118 35.07 14.75 -10.75
C ARG A 118 35.39 13.73 -11.84
N TYR A 119 36.67 13.58 -12.19
CA TYR A 119 37.10 12.57 -13.15
C TYR A 119 36.68 11.17 -12.70
N GLU A 120 36.99 10.78 -11.44
CA GLU A 120 36.62 9.47 -10.85
C GLU A 120 35.10 9.28 -10.84
N THR A 121 34.35 10.32 -10.53
CA THR A 121 32.88 10.29 -10.54
C THR A 121 32.38 10.00 -11.95
N THR A 122 32.85 10.75 -12.94
CA THR A 122 32.47 10.57 -14.36
C THR A 122 32.82 9.16 -14.87
N VAL A 123 34.04 8.67 -14.60
CA VAL A 123 34.45 7.31 -14.98
C VAL A 123 33.55 6.23 -14.34
N ASN A 124 33.20 6.41 -13.07
CA ASN A 124 32.34 5.44 -12.36
C ASN A 124 30.91 5.49 -12.87
N GLU A 125 30.37 6.66 -13.17
CA GLU A 125 29.05 6.83 -13.78
C GLU A 125 29.00 6.17 -15.16
N THR A 126 29.97 6.47 -16.04
CA THR A 126 30.06 5.84 -17.36
C THR A 126 30.11 4.31 -17.26
N LYS A 127 30.91 3.76 -16.33
CA LYS A 127 30.97 2.30 -16.11
C LYS A 127 29.65 1.72 -15.64
N ARG A 128 28.92 2.41 -14.76
CA ARG A 128 27.57 2.01 -14.32
C ARG A 128 26.59 2.00 -15.47
N ASP A 129 26.62 3.06 -16.28
CA ASP A 129 25.72 3.21 -17.43
C ASP A 129 25.99 2.11 -18.48
N MET A 130 27.25 1.86 -18.80
CA MET A 130 27.61 0.77 -19.71
C MET A 130 27.26 -0.62 -19.16
N ALA A 131 27.43 -0.83 -17.85
CA ALA A 131 26.99 -2.06 -17.19
C ALA A 131 25.47 -2.20 -17.23
N TYR A 132 24.74 -1.12 -17.03
CA TYR A 132 23.27 -1.08 -17.14
C TYR A 132 22.82 -1.39 -18.57
N ILE A 133 23.41 -0.73 -19.58
CA ILE A 133 23.10 -0.96 -20.99
C ILE A 133 23.32 -2.43 -21.37
N ARG A 134 24.51 -3.00 -21.09
CA ARG A 134 24.81 -4.42 -21.36
C ARG A 134 23.86 -5.37 -20.64
N LYS A 135 23.45 -5.01 -19.42
CA LYS A 135 22.46 -5.79 -18.68
C LYS A 135 21.09 -5.73 -19.35
N GLN A 136 20.68 -4.54 -19.81
CA GLN A 136 19.41 -4.34 -20.49
C GLN A 136 19.38 -5.06 -21.84
N GLU A 137 20.46 -5.00 -22.62
CA GLU A 137 20.61 -5.76 -23.88
C GLU A 137 20.41 -7.25 -23.66
N ARG A 138 21.08 -7.84 -22.67
CA ARG A 138 20.91 -9.28 -22.32
C ARG A 138 19.48 -9.62 -21.90
N ILE A 139 18.83 -8.72 -21.16
CA ILE A 139 17.42 -8.89 -20.78
C ILE A 139 16.55 -8.86 -22.04
N ASN A 140 16.75 -7.90 -22.92
CA ASN A 140 15.98 -7.76 -24.16
C ASN A 140 16.14 -8.98 -25.08
N GLU A 141 17.37 -9.46 -25.28
CA GLU A 141 17.65 -10.69 -26.03
C GLU A 141 16.89 -11.89 -25.44
N MET A 142 16.94 -12.07 -24.12
CA MET A 142 16.23 -13.17 -23.45
C MET A 142 14.70 -13.00 -23.53
N MET A 143 14.20 -11.76 -23.46
CA MET A 143 12.76 -11.49 -23.55
C MET A 143 12.21 -11.66 -24.96
N ALA A 144 13.03 -11.48 -26.00
CA ALA A 144 12.64 -11.69 -27.39
C ALA A 144 12.28 -13.16 -27.68
N GLU A 145 12.85 -14.11 -26.93
CA GLU A 145 12.53 -15.54 -27.07
C GLU A 145 11.20 -15.95 -26.40
N VAL A 146 10.62 -15.11 -25.57
CA VAL A 146 9.36 -15.42 -24.88
C VAL A 146 8.21 -15.38 -25.87
N PRO A 147 7.40 -16.45 -25.99
CA PRO A 147 6.29 -16.50 -26.95
C PRO A 147 5.29 -15.35 -26.76
N CYS A 148 4.68 -14.90 -27.83
CA CYS A 148 3.55 -13.96 -27.76
C CYS A 148 2.43 -14.51 -26.90
N VAL A 149 1.62 -13.62 -26.35
CA VAL A 149 0.38 -14.01 -25.65
C VAL A 149 -0.53 -14.73 -26.63
N PRO A 150 -1.13 -15.89 -26.25
CA PRO A 150 -2.08 -16.59 -27.12
C PRO A 150 -3.25 -15.68 -27.49
N GLU A 151 -3.62 -15.62 -28.76
CA GLU A 151 -4.72 -14.77 -29.25
C GLU A 151 -6.06 -15.08 -28.55
N GLU A 152 -6.28 -16.35 -28.22
CA GLU A 152 -7.48 -16.78 -27.52
C GLU A 152 -7.55 -16.33 -26.06
N ALA A 153 -6.42 -15.92 -25.49
CA ALA A 153 -6.38 -15.48 -24.07
C ALA A 153 -7.19 -14.21 -23.84
N GLU A 154 -7.15 -13.25 -24.75
CA GLU A 154 -7.96 -12.02 -24.63
C GLU A 154 -9.46 -12.34 -24.74
N ARG A 155 -9.85 -13.22 -25.67
CA ARG A 155 -11.23 -13.68 -25.80
C ARG A 155 -11.68 -14.43 -24.55
N TRP A 156 -10.84 -15.31 -24.01
CA TRP A 156 -11.16 -16.00 -22.77
C TRP A 156 -11.33 -15.02 -21.60
N VAL A 157 -10.50 -14.00 -21.50
CA VAL A 157 -10.62 -12.94 -20.48
C VAL A 157 -11.96 -12.20 -20.64
N GLU A 158 -12.34 -11.89 -21.87
CA GLU A 158 -13.61 -11.24 -22.17
C GLU A 158 -14.80 -12.08 -21.71
N ASP A 159 -14.83 -13.33 -22.13
CA ASP A 159 -15.96 -14.22 -21.94
C ASP A 159 -16.12 -14.69 -20.49
N LYS A 160 -15.00 -14.96 -19.82
CA LYS A 160 -15.01 -15.54 -18.45
C LYS A 160 -14.91 -14.53 -17.34
N LEU A 161 -14.09 -13.48 -17.50
CA LEU A 161 -13.82 -12.53 -16.42
C LEU A 161 -14.66 -11.26 -16.51
N PHE A 162 -15.02 -10.87 -17.72
CA PHE A 162 -15.85 -9.68 -17.96
C PHE A 162 -17.07 -9.99 -18.83
N PRO A 163 -17.85 -11.03 -18.45
CA PRO A 163 -19.02 -11.39 -19.25
C PRO A 163 -20.05 -10.26 -19.26
N GLY A 164 -20.75 -10.16 -20.38
CA GLY A 164 -21.87 -9.25 -20.53
C GLY A 164 -21.53 -7.85 -21.02
N ASN A 165 -22.56 -7.18 -21.41
CA ASN A 165 -22.55 -5.85 -21.98
C ASN A 165 -23.42 -4.90 -21.16
N ILE A 166 -23.19 -3.61 -21.34
CA ILE A 166 -23.87 -2.55 -20.60
C ILE A 166 -24.68 -1.71 -21.57
N LEU A 167 -25.88 -1.37 -21.16
CA LEU A 167 -26.72 -0.35 -21.81
C LEU A 167 -26.70 0.88 -20.91
N PHE A 168 -25.89 1.86 -21.28
CA PHE A 168 -25.88 3.15 -20.62
C PHE A 168 -27.10 3.96 -21.03
N PHE A 169 -27.79 4.58 -20.08
CA PHE A 169 -28.95 5.41 -20.38
C PHE A 169 -29.04 6.61 -19.44
N LYS A 170 -29.66 7.68 -20.00
CA LYS A 170 -29.94 8.92 -19.28
C LYS A 170 -31.29 9.47 -19.65
N LYS A 171 -32.09 9.88 -18.67
CA LYS A 171 -33.36 10.57 -18.91
C LYS A 171 -33.09 12.01 -19.36
N LYS A 172 -33.61 12.41 -20.50
CA LYS A 172 -33.61 13.79 -21.00
C LYS A 172 -35.02 14.19 -21.29
N GLU A 173 -35.60 15.09 -20.50
CA GLU A 173 -36.99 15.56 -20.64
C GLU A 173 -38.01 14.41 -20.78
N LYS A 174 -38.62 14.27 -21.93
CA LYS A 174 -39.64 13.25 -22.24
C LYS A 174 -39.06 11.98 -22.89
N ARG A 175 -37.75 11.87 -23.04
CA ARG A 175 -37.07 10.76 -23.73
C ARG A 175 -35.95 10.17 -22.86
N THR A 176 -35.70 8.89 -23.06
CA THR A 176 -34.54 8.22 -22.49
C THR A 176 -33.55 7.95 -23.62
N VAL A 177 -32.39 8.59 -23.61
CA VAL A 177 -31.29 8.31 -24.53
C VAL A 177 -30.45 7.15 -23.98
N PHE A 178 -29.97 6.29 -24.87
CA PHE A 178 -29.17 5.14 -24.47
C PHE A 178 -28.08 4.79 -25.47
N SER A 179 -27.08 4.06 -25.04
CA SER A 179 -26.05 3.44 -25.90
C SER A 179 -25.76 2.02 -25.43
N CYS A 180 -25.53 1.12 -26.38
CA CYS A 180 -25.28 -0.30 -26.12
C CYS A 180 -23.82 -0.64 -26.38
N THR A 181 -23.12 -1.22 -25.42
CA THR A 181 -21.71 -1.63 -25.57
C THR A 181 -21.52 -2.88 -26.43
N ALA A 182 -22.59 -3.65 -26.69
CA ALA A 182 -22.51 -4.84 -27.53
C ALA A 182 -22.47 -4.53 -29.02
N CYS A 183 -23.16 -3.46 -29.46
CA CYS A 183 -23.30 -3.16 -30.89
C CYS A 183 -22.97 -1.70 -31.26
N GLY A 184 -22.56 -0.89 -30.29
CA GLY A 184 -22.27 0.53 -30.53
C GLY A 184 -23.47 1.43 -30.78
N TYR A 185 -24.69 0.87 -30.87
CA TYR A 185 -25.86 1.65 -31.23
C TYR A 185 -26.24 2.63 -30.12
N ALA A 186 -26.39 3.89 -30.50
CA ALA A 186 -26.97 4.94 -29.67
C ALA A 186 -28.36 5.31 -30.19
N GLY A 187 -29.33 5.45 -29.31
CA GLY A 187 -30.69 5.75 -29.66
C GLY A 187 -31.51 6.37 -28.53
N TRP A 188 -32.81 6.46 -28.72
CA TRP A 188 -33.72 6.96 -27.72
C TRP A 188 -35.05 6.16 -27.71
N ARG A 189 -35.73 6.22 -26.54
CA ARG A 189 -37.10 5.67 -26.37
C ARG A 189 -37.94 6.54 -25.42
N LYS A 190 -39.26 6.34 -25.43
CA LYS A 190 -40.17 7.09 -24.53
C LYS A 190 -40.08 6.62 -23.07
N SER A 191 -39.94 5.31 -22.84
CA SER A 191 -39.83 4.73 -21.49
C SER A 191 -38.37 4.48 -21.09
N GLY A 192 -38.05 4.56 -19.79
CA GLY A 192 -36.73 4.23 -19.26
C GLY A 192 -36.60 2.77 -18.81
N TRP A 193 -35.48 2.47 -18.18
CA TRP A 193 -35.17 1.23 -17.45
C TRP A 193 -34.94 1.55 -16.00
N LYS A 194 -34.88 0.52 -15.14
CA LYS A 194 -34.33 0.63 -13.80
C LYS A 194 -32.80 0.43 -13.87
N HIS A 195 -32.06 1.11 -13.00
CA HIS A 195 -30.62 0.91 -12.92
C HIS A 195 -30.29 -0.51 -12.43
N GLY A 196 -29.35 -1.20 -13.12
CA GLY A 196 -28.94 -2.58 -12.80
C GLY A 196 -29.89 -3.65 -13.31
N GLU A 197 -30.92 -3.29 -14.05
CA GLU A 197 -31.90 -4.25 -14.67
C GLU A 197 -31.23 -5.01 -15.81
N LYS A 198 -31.46 -6.31 -15.90
CA LYS A 198 -31.13 -7.11 -17.08
C LYS A 198 -32.22 -6.92 -18.14
N THR A 199 -31.83 -6.53 -19.33
CA THR A 199 -32.72 -6.27 -20.44
C THR A 199 -32.08 -6.68 -21.76
N ILE A 200 -32.86 -6.59 -22.83
CA ILE A 200 -32.41 -6.87 -24.21
C ILE A 200 -32.18 -5.55 -24.93
N CYS A 201 -31.02 -5.42 -25.60
CA CYS A 201 -30.78 -4.25 -26.46
C CYS A 201 -31.85 -4.12 -27.53
N PRO A 202 -32.48 -2.95 -27.70
CA PRO A 202 -33.51 -2.77 -28.73
C PRO A 202 -33.03 -3.02 -30.18
N LYS A 203 -31.69 -2.79 -30.43
CA LYS A 203 -31.10 -2.95 -31.78
C LYS A 203 -30.56 -4.35 -32.01
N CYS A 204 -29.55 -4.80 -31.23
CA CYS A 204 -28.87 -6.06 -31.52
C CYS A 204 -29.41 -7.28 -30.76
N LYS A 205 -30.44 -7.10 -29.92
CA LYS A 205 -31.07 -8.16 -29.11
C LYS A 205 -30.16 -8.84 -28.10
N ALA A 206 -28.93 -8.35 -27.90
CA ALA A 206 -28.04 -8.87 -26.87
C ALA A 206 -28.57 -8.61 -25.46
N LEU A 207 -28.36 -9.56 -24.55
CA LEU A 207 -28.65 -9.39 -23.14
C LEU A 207 -27.67 -8.39 -22.55
N VAL A 208 -28.15 -7.34 -21.91
CA VAL A 208 -27.34 -6.25 -21.35
C VAL A 208 -27.82 -5.88 -19.96
N THR A 209 -26.90 -5.31 -19.15
CA THR A 209 -27.25 -4.73 -17.86
C THR A 209 -27.33 -3.21 -17.98
N THR A 210 -28.39 -2.60 -17.48
CA THR A 210 -28.61 -1.15 -17.59
C THR A 210 -27.78 -0.36 -16.58
N ASN A 211 -27.25 0.80 -17.00
CA ASN A 211 -26.55 1.73 -16.12
C ASN A 211 -26.99 3.19 -16.39
N SER A 212 -27.54 3.84 -15.34
CA SER A 212 -27.98 5.25 -15.40
C SER A 212 -27.13 6.19 -14.55
N ARG A 213 -26.15 5.65 -13.79
CA ARG A 213 -25.37 6.44 -12.80
C ARG A 213 -24.05 6.95 -13.37
N GLN A 214 -23.51 6.26 -14.36
CA GLN A 214 -22.19 6.54 -14.93
C GLN A 214 -22.26 6.41 -16.45
N GLU A 215 -21.44 7.16 -17.16
CA GLU A 215 -21.28 7.06 -18.64
C GLU A 215 -20.13 6.11 -19.00
N GLU A 216 -19.38 5.68 -18.00
CA GLU A 216 -18.25 4.76 -18.11
C GLU A 216 -18.25 3.80 -16.92
N LYS A 217 -17.83 2.55 -17.15
CA LYS A 217 -17.56 1.58 -16.09
C LYS A 217 -16.24 0.88 -16.40
N THR A 218 -15.41 0.73 -15.39
CA THR A 218 -14.14 -0.01 -15.48
C THR A 218 -14.15 -1.18 -14.49
N ALA A 219 -13.68 -2.34 -14.92
CA ALA A 219 -13.41 -3.49 -14.08
C ALA A 219 -11.99 -3.99 -14.31
N LYS A 220 -11.38 -4.58 -13.29
CA LYS A 220 -10.01 -5.09 -13.32
C LYS A 220 -9.97 -6.50 -12.78
N ALA A 221 -9.17 -7.37 -13.41
CA ALA A 221 -8.87 -8.71 -12.92
C ALA A 221 -7.37 -9.01 -13.09
N MET A 222 -6.86 -9.91 -12.27
CA MET A 222 -5.51 -10.44 -12.44
C MET A 222 -5.58 -11.77 -13.17
N VAL A 223 -4.74 -11.94 -14.19
CA VAL A 223 -4.67 -13.13 -15.04
C VAL A 223 -3.22 -13.60 -15.09
N THR A 224 -3.01 -14.89 -14.94
CA THR A 224 -1.70 -15.53 -15.19
C THR A 224 -1.78 -16.39 -16.43
N ILE A 225 -0.77 -16.30 -17.29
CA ILE A 225 -0.57 -17.14 -18.45
C ILE A 225 0.76 -17.87 -18.27
N LEU A 226 0.75 -19.19 -18.38
CA LEU A 226 1.94 -20.01 -18.40
C LEU A 226 2.26 -20.39 -19.85
N GLN A 227 3.52 -20.28 -20.26
CA GLN A 227 3.96 -20.63 -21.60
C GLN A 227 5.30 -21.35 -21.55
N LYS A 228 5.49 -22.34 -22.40
CA LYS A 228 6.76 -23.04 -22.58
C LYS A 228 7.60 -22.28 -23.58
N TYR A 229 8.91 -22.18 -23.34
CA TYR A 229 9.88 -21.87 -24.39
C TYR A 229 11.23 -22.54 -24.16
N GLY A 230 11.68 -23.31 -25.18
CA GLY A 230 12.88 -24.13 -25.05
C GLY A 230 12.78 -25.11 -23.88
N LYS A 231 13.85 -25.19 -23.09
CA LYS A 231 13.93 -25.96 -21.83
C LYS A 231 13.45 -25.17 -20.59
N LYS A 232 12.69 -24.13 -20.79
CA LYS A 232 12.19 -23.26 -19.73
C LYS A 232 10.69 -23.11 -19.88
N TRP A 233 10.06 -22.53 -18.91
CA TRP A 233 8.70 -22.05 -19.00
C TRP A 233 8.60 -20.66 -18.33
N VAL A 234 7.63 -19.90 -18.72
CA VAL A 234 7.44 -18.54 -18.24
C VAL A 234 6.07 -18.38 -17.59
N GLU A 235 6.07 -17.83 -16.39
CA GLU A 235 4.85 -17.34 -15.72
C GLU A 235 4.73 -15.85 -15.98
N ARG A 236 3.65 -15.46 -16.62
CA ARG A 236 3.35 -14.06 -16.96
C ARG A 236 2.06 -13.63 -16.27
N GLN A 237 2.13 -12.59 -15.46
CA GLN A 237 0.94 -12.08 -14.79
C GLN A 237 0.53 -10.72 -15.35
N PHE A 238 -0.71 -10.66 -15.78
CA PHE A 238 -1.33 -9.50 -16.40
C PHE A 238 -2.39 -8.88 -15.50
N ARG A 239 -2.49 -7.57 -15.58
CA ARG A 239 -3.67 -6.83 -15.15
C ARG A 239 -4.59 -6.67 -16.36
N ALA A 240 -5.66 -7.44 -16.40
CA ALA A 240 -6.72 -7.27 -17.38
C ALA A 240 -7.61 -6.10 -16.95
N VAL A 241 -7.86 -5.18 -17.84
CA VAL A 241 -8.73 -4.01 -17.63
C VAL A 241 -9.81 -4.04 -18.68
N CYS A 242 -11.06 -4.14 -18.25
CA CYS A 242 -12.22 -4.00 -19.12
C CYS A 242 -12.87 -2.62 -18.89
N ARG A 243 -13.03 -1.88 -19.96
CA ARG A 243 -13.65 -0.56 -19.96
C ARG A 243 -14.90 -0.57 -20.84
N TRP A 244 -16.03 -0.29 -20.24
CA TRP A 244 -17.28 -0.05 -20.93
C TRP A 244 -17.52 1.45 -21.00
N THR A 245 -17.64 1.97 -22.20
CA THR A 245 -18.01 3.36 -22.48
C THR A 245 -19.25 3.39 -23.38
N ALA A 246 -19.77 4.58 -23.68
CA ALA A 246 -20.93 4.72 -24.53
C ALA A 246 -20.68 4.06 -25.91
N GLY A 247 -21.30 2.90 -26.15
CA GLY A 247 -21.20 2.16 -27.39
C GLY A 247 -19.98 1.26 -27.57
N LYS A 248 -19.11 1.11 -26.59
CA LYS A 248 -17.87 0.32 -26.72
C LYS A 248 -17.54 -0.47 -25.46
N LYS A 249 -17.02 -1.69 -25.66
CA LYS A 249 -16.36 -2.50 -24.65
C LYS A 249 -14.94 -2.76 -25.12
N GLU A 250 -13.97 -2.40 -24.31
CA GLU A 250 -12.56 -2.61 -24.61
C GLU A 250 -11.90 -3.40 -23.49
N ILE A 251 -11.01 -4.33 -23.88
CA ILE A 251 -10.21 -5.10 -22.95
C ILE A 251 -8.75 -4.88 -23.30
N LYS A 252 -7.92 -4.66 -22.28
CA LYS A 252 -6.47 -4.55 -22.42
C LYS A 252 -5.79 -5.40 -21.35
N LEU A 253 -4.75 -6.13 -21.76
CA LEU A 253 -3.86 -6.89 -20.89
C LEU A 253 -2.56 -6.12 -20.71
N PHE A 254 -2.27 -5.73 -19.46
CA PHE A 254 -1.01 -5.07 -19.11
C PHE A 254 -0.14 -6.05 -18.32
N GLU A 255 0.96 -6.48 -18.89
CA GLU A 255 1.90 -7.36 -18.21
C GLU A 255 2.57 -6.62 -17.05
N ARG A 256 2.51 -7.19 -15.86
CA ARG A 256 3.07 -6.60 -14.63
C ARG A 256 4.37 -7.26 -14.21
N ILE A 257 4.42 -8.56 -14.35
CA ILE A 257 5.50 -9.36 -13.81
C ILE A 257 5.65 -10.63 -14.67
N ARG A 258 6.86 -11.05 -14.88
CA ARG A 258 7.25 -12.22 -15.62
C ARG A 258 8.30 -13.00 -14.83
N ALA A 259 8.12 -14.30 -14.68
CA ALA A 259 9.13 -15.19 -14.12
C ALA A 259 9.54 -16.23 -15.18
N ILE A 260 10.83 -16.36 -15.42
CA ILE A 260 11.38 -17.38 -16.32
C ILE A 260 11.96 -18.49 -15.44
N ILE A 261 11.39 -19.67 -15.56
CA ILE A 261 11.63 -20.81 -14.68
C ILE A 261 12.28 -21.93 -15.49
N PRO A 262 13.49 -22.41 -15.13
CA PRO A 262 14.12 -23.57 -15.77
C PRO A 262 13.28 -24.84 -15.57
N GLN A 263 13.38 -25.77 -16.50
CA GLN A 263 12.70 -27.07 -16.39
C GLN A 263 13.18 -27.83 -15.14
N GLY A 264 12.25 -28.35 -14.36
CA GLY A 264 12.53 -29.07 -13.11
C GLY A 264 12.71 -28.19 -11.89
N GLU A 265 12.70 -26.86 -12.07
CA GLU A 265 12.77 -25.90 -10.97
C GLU A 265 11.37 -25.41 -10.59
N THR A 266 11.21 -25.00 -9.34
CA THR A 266 9.94 -24.42 -8.84
C THR A 266 9.88 -22.92 -8.94
N TRP A 267 11.00 -22.29 -9.24
CA TRP A 267 11.14 -20.83 -9.33
C TRP A 267 12.32 -20.44 -10.22
N GLY A 268 12.33 -19.21 -10.67
CA GLY A 268 13.35 -18.70 -11.56
C GLY A 268 13.55 -17.19 -11.42
N LYS A 269 14.21 -16.59 -12.39
CA LYS A 269 14.44 -15.14 -12.42
C LYS A 269 13.16 -14.39 -12.71
N VAL A 270 12.93 -13.32 -11.96
CA VAL A 270 11.72 -12.50 -12.01
C VAL A 270 12.03 -11.13 -12.59
N TRP A 271 11.18 -10.66 -13.49
CA TRP A 271 11.25 -9.33 -14.11
C TRP A 271 9.93 -8.61 -13.95
N TYR A 272 10.00 -7.29 -13.79
CA TYR A 272 8.84 -6.41 -13.73
C TYR A 272 8.74 -5.58 -15.00
N GLY A 273 7.54 -5.37 -15.48
CA GLY A 273 7.25 -4.32 -16.44
C GLY A 273 7.50 -2.96 -15.78
N THR A 274 8.40 -2.17 -16.35
CA THR A 274 8.78 -0.85 -15.81
C THR A 274 7.68 0.18 -16.01
N ILE A 275 6.95 0.07 -17.11
CA ILE A 275 5.80 0.94 -17.45
C ILE A 275 4.69 0.06 -18.04
N PRO A 276 3.41 0.28 -17.66
CA PRO A 276 2.29 -0.53 -18.17
C PRO A 276 2.10 -0.52 -19.69
N GLU A 277 2.76 0.37 -20.40
CA GLU A 277 2.60 0.64 -21.84
C GLU A 277 3.88 0.44 -22.64
N ALA A 278 5.01 0.19 -22.00
CA ALA A 278 6.29 -0.10 -22.64
C ALA A 278 6.63 -1.60 -22.52
N ASP A 279 7.10 -2.19 -23.63
CA ASP A 279 7.61 -3.57 -23.65
C ASP A 279 8.98 -3.72 -22.94
N GLU A 280 9.29 -2.80 -22.04
CA GLU A 280 10.53 -2.81 -21.28
C GLU A 280 10.40 -3.54 -19.95
N PHE A 281 11.31 -4.49 -19.70
CA PHE A 281 11.40 -5.26 -18.46
C PHE A 281 12.70 -4.91 -17.73
N SER A 282 12.60 -4.61 -16.45
CA SER A 282 13.75 -4.48 -15.57
C SER A 282 13.91 -5.73 -14.71
N GLN A 283 15.14 -6.23 -14.62
CA GLN A 283 15.45 -7.30 -13.68
C GLN A 283 15.37 -6.74 -12.25
N GLU A 284 14.63 -7.42 -11.38
CA GLU A 284 14.68 -7.09 -9.98
C GLU A 284 15.75 -7.93 -9.25
N PHE A 285 16.39 -7.28 -8.25
CA PHE A 285 17.58 -7.76 -7.53
C PHE A 285 17.39 -9.03 -6.68
N TRP A 286 16.25 -9.69 -6.71
CA TRP A 286 15.91 -10.73 -5.76
C TRP A 286 15.89 -12.11 -6.43
N ASP A 287 16.99 -12.83 -6.31
CA ASP A 287 17.13 -14.23 -6.74
C ASP A 287 16.37 -15.25 -5.87
N LYS A 288 15.49 -14.81 -4.99
CA LYS A 288 14.73 -15.69 -4.08
C LYS A 288 13.23 -15.62 -4.34
N PRO A 289 12.53 -16.75 -4.21
CA PRO A 289 11.10 -16.85 -4.49
C PRO A 289 10.27 -16.11 -3.44
N TYR A 290 10.18 -14.81 -3.54
CA TYR A 290 9.18 -14.06 -2.78
C TYR A 290 7.86 -14.12 -3.55
N GLY A 291 7.10 -15.20 -3.35
CA GLY A 291 5.74 -15.35 -3.87
C GLY A 291 4.76 -14.22 -3.49
N LYS A 292 5.22 -13.26 -2.69
CA LYS A 292 4.46 -12.06 -2.31
C LYS A 292 4.23 -11.07 -3.45
N ARG A 293 4.90 -11.20 -4.59
CA ARG A 293 4.79 -10.25 -5.71
C ARG A 293 3.84 -10.70 -6.80
N PHE A 294 3.74 -12.01 -7.02
CA PHE A 294 2.63 -12.60 -7.72
C PHE A 294 1.41 -12.59 -6.80
N VAL A 295 0.32 -12.06 -7.29
CA VAL A 295 -0.94 -11.99 -6.52
C VAL A 295 -1.90 -13.07 -6.99
N PRO A 296 -2.88 -13.48 -6.18
CA PRO A 296 -3.91 -14.42 -6.63
C PRO A 296 -4.59 -13.94 -7.91
N SER A 297 -4.59 -14.79 -8.93
CA SER A 297 -5.04 -14.50 -10.29
C SER A 297 -5.86 -15.65 -10.86
N TYR A 298 -6.57 -15.40 -11.95
CA TYR A 298 -7.15 -16.45 -12.76
C TYR A 298 -6.07 -17.00 -13.70
N LEU A 299 -5.91 -18.30 -13.75
CA LEU A 299 -4.97 -18.96 -14.66
C LEU A 299 -5.67 -19.26 -15.99
N TYR A 300 -5.05 -18.82 -17.09
CA TYR A 300 -5.53 -19.14 -18.45
C TYR A 300 -5.38 -20.63 -18.77
N PRO A 301 -6.46 -21.37 -19.11
CA PRO A 301 -6.38 -22.83 -19.25
C PRO A 301 -6.01 -23.30 -20.65
N GLY A 302 -6.05 -22.45 -21.68
CA GLY A 302 -6.02 -22.89 -23.08
C GLY A 302 -4.75 -23.64 -23.52
N ASN A 303 -3.61 -23.35 -22.91
CA ASN A 303 -2.32 -24.00 -23.21
C ASN A 303 -1.75 -24.81 -22.03
N LEU A 304 -2.52 -24.99 -20.95
CA LEU A 304 -2.02 -25.62 -19.72
C LEU A 304 -1.54 -27.06 -19.90
N PRO A 305 -2.23 -27.98 -20.60
CA PRO A 305 -1.81 -29.37 -20.68
C PRO A 305 -0.37 -29.54 -21.19
N GLU A 306 0.01 -28.76 -22.21
CA GLU A 306 1.35 -28.76 -22.77
C GLU A 306 2.39 -28.20 -21.82
N VAL A 307 2.09 -27.08 -21.20
CA VAL A 307 2.98 -26.41 -20.26
C VAL A 307 3.20 -27.22 -19.01
N LEU A 308 2.14 -27.79 -18.43
CA LEU A 308 2.23 -28.62 -17.23
C LEU A 308 3.06 -29.87 -17.47
N LYS A 309 2.87 -30.53 -18.61
CA LYS A 309 3.71 -31.67 -19.02
C LYS A 309 5.18 -31.28 -19.16
N ALA A 310 5.45 -30.15 -19.80
CA ALA A 310 6.82 -29.67 -19.98
C ALA A 310 7.50 -29.26 -18.66
N GLY A 311 6.71 -28.80 -17.69
CA GLY A 311 7.17 -28.40 -16.34
C GLY A 311 7.22 -29.54 -15.32
N GLY A 312 6.79 -30.76 -15.67
CA GLY A 312 6.67 -31.87 -14.72
C GLY A 312 5.54 -31.66 -13.69
N LEU A 313 4.50 -30.93 -14.09
CA LEU A 313 3.37 -30.54 -13.24
C LEU A 313 2.04 -31.16 -13.69
N GLU A 314 2.08 -32.19 -14.56
CA GLU A 314 0.88 -32.85 -15.09
C GLU A 314 -0.03 -33.45 -14.02
N HIS A 315 0.53 -33.76 -12.86
CA HIS A 315 -0.20 -34.32 -11.72
C HIS A 315 -0.58 -33.26 -10.66
N SER A 316 -0.25 -31.97 -10.91
CA SER A 316 -0.51 -30.90 -9.93
C SER A 316 -2.00 -30.62 -9.71
N GLY A 317 -2.87 -30.97 -10.65
CA GLY A 317 -4.30 -30.56 -10.64
C GLY A 317 -4.52 -29.07 -10.87
N MET A 318 -3.52 -28.37 -11.35
CA MET A 318 -3.59 -26.93 -11.62
C MET A 318 -4.56 -26.60 -12.75
N ASP A 319 -4.68 -27.47 -13.75
CA ASP A 319 -5.66 -27.41 -14.82
C ASP A 319 -7.09 -27.48 -14.28
N ILE A 320 -7.34 -28.37 -13.29
CA ILE A 320 -8.65 -28.51 -12.65
C ILE A 320 -9.06 -27.21 -11.95
N ILE A 321 -8.15 -26.60 -11.20
CA ILE A 321 -8.41 -25.32 -10.51
C ILE A 321 -8.61 -24.17 -11.52
N ALA A 322 -7.82 -24.13 -12.57
CA ALA A 322 -7.94 -23.12 -13.62
C ALA A 322 -9.30 -23.22 -14.33
N ASN A 323 -9.71 -24.44 -14.71
CA ASN A 323 -11.02 -24.67 -15.34
C ASN A 323 -12.21 -24.40 -14.40
N ALA A 324 -12.02 -24.58 -13.08
CA ALA A 324 -13.02 -24.19 -12.09
C ALA A 324 -13.14 -22.67 -11.91
N GLY A 325 -12.32 -21.86 -12.57
CA GLY A 325 -12.33 -20.41 -12.50
C GLY A 325 -11.94 -19.87 -11.13
N MET A 326 -11.08 -20.56 -10.41
CA MET A 326 -10.61 -20.14 -9.09
C MET A 326 -9.44 -19.17 -9.19
N LYS A 327 -9.40 -18.21 -8.27
CA LYS A 327 -8.24 -17.33 -8.09
C LYS A 327 -7.26 -17.96 -7.12
N PHE A 328 -6.01 -18.10 -7.54
CA PHE A 328 -4.94 -18.56 -6.67
C PHE A 328 -3.60 -17.95 -7.11
N ASN A 329 -2.61 -17.99 -6.20
CA ASN A 329 -1.26 -17.60 -6.55
C ASN A 329 -0.56 -18.76 -7.23
N VAL A 330 -0.38 -18.68 -8.56
CA VAL A 330 0.14 -19.73 -9.40
C VAL A 330 1.57 -20.11 -9.00
N ASN A 331 2.42 -19.13 -8.75
CA ASN A 331 3.80 -19.37 -8.32
C ASN A 331 3.87 -20.11 -6.97
N ILE A 332 3.07 -19.66 -5.99
CA ILE A 332 2.97 -20.34 -4.70
C ILE A 332 2.38 -21.75 -4.86
N TYR A 333 1.44 -21.94 -5.80
CA TYR A 333 0.88 -23.28 -6.06
C TYR A 333 1.95 -24.27 -6.52
N ILE A 334 2.81 -23.87 -7.44
CA ILE A 334 3.90 -24.70 -7.93
C ILE A 334 4.84 -25.11 -6.79
N ILE A 335 5.27 -24.12 -5.99
CA ILE A 335 6.11 -24.35 -4.82
C ILE A 335 5.40 -25.26 -3.80
N SER A 336 4.11 -25.00 -3.56
CA SER A 336 3.30 -25.76 -2.59
C SER A 336 3.09 -27.20 -3.04
N PHE A 337 2.86 -27.44 -4.32
CA PHE A 337 2.67 -28.78 -4.86
C PHE A 337 3.91 -29.67 -4.66
N HIS A 338 5.11 -29.15 -4.89
CA HIS A 338 6.35 -29.87 -4.63
C HIS A 338 6.53 -30.23 -3.15
N ASN A 339 6.11 -29.36 -2.25
CA ASN A 339 6.18 -29.58 -0.80
C ASN A 339 5.01 -30.37 -0.24
N HIS A 340 3.89 -30.38 -0.94
CA HIS A 340 2.60 -30.89 -0.47
C HIS A 340 1.84 -31.61 -1.60
N PRO A 341 2.25 -32.83 -1.99
CA PRO A 341 1.62 -33.57 -3.08
C PRO A 341 0.12 -33.87 -2.88
N TYR A 342 -0.39 -33.78 -1.66
CA TYR A 342 -1.82 -33.94 -1.37
C TYR A 342 -2.72 -32.92 -2.08
N LEU A 343 -2.17 -31.82 -2.60
CA LEU A 343 -2.91 -30.86 -3.44
C LEU A 343 -3.51 -31.53 -4.67
N GLU A 344 -2.82 -32.53 -5.24
CA GLU A 344 -3.36 -33.35 -6.32
C GLU A 344 -4.66 -34.05 -5.93
N TYR A 345 -4.67 -34.67 -4.75
CA TYR A 345 -5.86 -35.38 -4.26
C TYR A 345 -7.02 -34.43 -3.96
N LEU A 346 -6.74 -33.25 -3.41
CA LEU A 346 -7.79 -32.25 -3.15
C LEU A 346 -8.44 -31.78 -4.46
N THR A 347 -7.64 -31.46 -5.48
CA THR A 347 -8.15 -30.97 -6.76
C THR A 347 -8.92 -32.05 -7.51
N LYS A 348 -8.38 -33.27 -7.60
CA LYS A 348 -9.06 -34.44 -8.23
C LYS A 348 -10.34 -34.85 -7.51
N ALA A 349 -10.42 -34.63 -6.20
CA ALA A 349 -11.64 -34.84 -5.43
C ALA A 349 -12.69 -33.72 -5.56
N GLY A 350 -12.42 -32.69 -6.38
CA GLY A 350 -13.32 -31.54 -6.57
C GLY A 350 -13.22 -30.47 -5.50
N LEU A 351 -12.26 -30.56 -4.56
CA LEU A 351 -12.04 -29.58 -3.49
C LEU A 351 -11.14 -28.42 -3.94
N THR A 352 -11.44 -27.85 -5.11
CA THR A 352 -10.64 -26.82 -5.75
C THR A 352 -10.54 -25.53 -4.92
N ARG A 353 -11.60 -25.18 -4.21
CA ARG A 353 -11.62 -24.02 -3.32
C ARG A 353 -10.70 -24.22 -2.11
N LEU A 354 -10.69 -25.39 -1.52
CA LEU A 354 -9.80 -25.70 -0.40
C LEU A 354 -8.33 -25.68 -0.84
N ALA A 355 -8.02 -26.27 -2.00
CA ALA A 355 -6.68 -26.23 -2.58
C ALA A 355 -6.23 -24.79 -2.84
N ALA A 356 -7.07 -23.95 -3.41
CA ALA A 356 -6.79 -22.54 -3.64
C ALA A 356 -6.59 -21.75 -2.33
N ASP A 357 -7.40 -22.03 -1.31
CA ASP A 357 -7.27 -21.39 0.01
C ASP A 357 -5.92 -21.73 0.67
N ILE A 358 -5.51 -23.01 0.65
CA ILE A 358 -4.22 -23.47 1.19
C ILE A 358 -3.06 -22.72 0.50
N VAL A 359 -3.09 -22.66 -0.81
CA VAL A 359 -2.07 -21.97 -1.61
C VAL A 359 -2.05 -20.46 -1.36
N ASN A 360 -3.21 -19.85 -1.16
CA ASN A 360 -3.31 -18.43 -0.84
C ASN A 360 -2.90 -18.08 0.61
N GLY A 361 -2.39 -19.07 1.36
CA GLY A 361 -1.87 -18.88 2.71
C GLY A 361 -2.94 -18.84 3.80
N TYR A 362 -4.16 -19.32 3.52
CA TYR A 362 -5.10 -19.57 4.59
C TYR A 362 -4.58 -20.72 5.43
N TRP A 363 -4.41 -20.44 6.72
CA TRP A 363 -3.96 -21.49 7.64
C TRP A 363 -5.05 -22.56 7.77
N VAL A 364 -4.68 -23.79 7.44
CA VAL A 364 -5.51 -24.98 7.55
C VAL A 364 -4.67 -26.06 8.21
N GLU A 365 -5.11 -26.56 9.32
CA GLU A 365 -4.50 -27.73 9.92
C GLU A 365 -4.79 -28.95 9.05
N ILE A 366 -3.77 -29.68 8.66
CA ILE A 366 -3.85 -30.86 7.81
C ILE A 366 -2.94 -31.94 8.38
N ASN A 367 -3.46 -33.14 8.50
CA ASN A 367 -2.63 -34.31 8.80
C ASN A 367 -1.83 -34.70 7.56
N ARG A 368 -0.57 -34.29 7.53
CA ARG A 368 0.34 -34.56 6.40
C ARG A 368 0.68 -36.03 6.21
N ASN A 369 0.49 -36.86 7.24
CA ASN A 369 0.74 -38.30 7.23
C ASN A 369 -0.51 -39.13 6.91
N GLY A 370 -1.63 -38.47 6.60
CA GLY A 370 -2.88 -39.13 6.24
C GLY A 370 -2.74 -39.95 4.95
N ARG A 371 -3.19 -41.20 4.98
CA ARG A 371 -3.15 -42.15 3.84
C ARG A 371 -4.26 -41.92 2.83
N ASN A 372 -5.27 -41.16 3.20
CA ASN A 372 -6.44 -40.84 2.38
C ASN A 372 -6.99 -39.47 2.79
N LEU A 373 -7.96 -38.94 2.01
CA LEU A 373 -8.54 -37.61 2.27
C LEU A 373 -9.23 -37.48 3.63
N ARG A 374 -9.82 -38.55 4.17
CA ARG A 374 -10.47 -38.50 5.48
C ARG A 374 -9.43 -38.24 6.57
N GLU A 375 -8.36 -39.01 6.56
CA GLU A 375 -7.25 -38.86 7.50
C GLU A 375 -6.53 -37.49 7.30
N THR A 376 -6.27 -37.12 6.06
CA THR A 376 -5.61 -35.84 5.72
C THR A 376 -6.43 -34.65 6.20
N LEU A 377 -7.74 -34.67 5.98
CA LEU A 377 -8.63 -33.58 6.36
C LEU A 377 -9.23 -33.74 7.76
N MET A 378 -8.92 -34.85 8.46
CA MET A 378 -9.45 -35.18 9.81
C MET A 378 -10.98 -35.09 9.85
N LEU A 379 -11.65 -35.67 8.84
CA LEU A 379 -13.12 -35.72 8.71
C LEU A 379 -13.59 -37.17 8.53
N ASP A 380 -14.74 -37.50 9.09
CA ASP A 380 -15.43 -38.73 8.72
C ASP A 380 -15.99 -38.65 7.28
N GLY A 381 -16.56 -39.81 6.82
CA GLY A 381 -17.06 -39.92 5.45
C GLY A 381 -18.23 -38.99 5.15
N ASN A 382 -19.09 -38.74 6.12
CA ASN A 382 -20.27 -37.89 5.94
C ASN A 382 -19.88 -36.43 5.82
N HIS A 383 -19.05 -35.94 6.73
CA HIS A 383 -18.54 -34.57 6.71
C HIS A 383 -17.67 -34.30 5.44
N LEU A 384 -16.84 -35.27 5.04
CA LEU A 384 -16.08 -35.16 3.80
C LEU A 384 -16.99 -35.04 2.56
N ASN A 385 -18.07 -35.83 2.48
CA ASN A 385 -19.01 -35.73 1.38
C ASN A 385 -19.73 -34.37 1.36
N ARG A 386 -20.10 -33.84 2.51
CA ARG A 386 -20.68 -32.49 2.61
C ARG A 386 -19.69 -31.40 2.16
N LEU A 387 -18.41 -31.54 2.56
CA LEU A 387 -17.36 -30.62 2.09
C LEU A 387 -17.23 -30.62 0.57
N LYS A 388 -17.25 -31.81 -0.06
CA LYS A 388 -17.20 -31.98 -1.53
C LYS A 388 -18.41 -31.37 -2.20
N THR A 389 -19.62 -31.65 -1.70
CA THR A 389 -20.89 -31.16 -2.29
C THR A 389 -20.92 -29.64 -2.39
N ILE A 390 -20.37 -28.95 -1.38
CA ILE A 390 -20.32 -27.48 -1.34
C ILE A 390 -19.10 -26.93 -2.11
N ASN A 391 -18.12 -27.79 -2.44
CA ASN A 391 -16.78 -27.37 -2.80
C ASN A 391 -16.23 -26.38 -1.75
N GLY A 392 -16.29 -26.79 -0.47
CA GLY A 392 -15.97 -25.95 0.68
C GLY A 392 -14.48 -25.61 0.76
N GLY A 393 -14.19 -24.36 1.09
CA GLY A 393 -12.82 -23.92 1.40
C GLY A 393 -12.42 -24.13 2.86
N ALA A 394 -11.31 -23.49 3.26
CA ALA A 394 -10.75 -23.55 4.60
C ALA A 394 -11.77 -23.21 5.71
N ALA A 395 -12.64 -22.26 5.48
CA ALA A 395 -13.68 -21.89 6.44
C ALA A 395 -14.67 -23.04 6.68
N ILE A 396 -15.15 -23.68 5.62
CA ILE A 396 -16.11 -24.80 5.71
C ILE A 396 -15.49 -26.03 6.35
N LEU A 397 -14.23 -26.34 6.04
CA LEU A 397 -13.49 -27.40 6.69
C LEU A 397 -13.46 -27.18 8.23
N GLY A 398 -13.17 -25.96 8.67
CA GLY A 398 -13.20 -25.63 10.09
C GLY A 398 -14.58 -25.82 10.74
N TRP A 399 -15.67 -25.43 10.06
CA TRP A 399 -17.04 -25.64 10.56
C TRP A 399 -17.45 -27.10 10.61
N LEU A 400 -17.08 -27.91 9.62
CA LEU A 400 -17.39 -29.32 9.61
C LEU A 400 -16.63 -30.10 10.67
N ARG A 401 -15.39 -29.73 10.99
CA ARG A 401 -14.67 -30.27 12.15
C ARG A 401 -15.33 -29.87 13.45
N TYR A 402 -15.67 -28.60 13.59
CA TYR A 402 -16.40 -28.16 14.78
C TYR A 402 -17.72 -28.91 14.99
N GLU A 403 -18.45 -29.16 13.89
CA GLU A 403 -19.66 -29.99 13.92
C GLU A 403 -19.37 -31.42 14.44
N GLN A 404 -18.29 -32.02 13.89
CA GLN A 404 -17.85 -33.37 14.25
C GLN A 404 -17.35 -33.45 15.69
N ASP A 405 -16.53 -32.52 16.14
CA ASP A 405 -15.87 -32.54 17.45
C ASP A 405 -16.83 -32.23 18.61
N ASN A 406 -17.93 -31.49 18.33
CA ASN A 406 -18.92 -31.11 19.33
C ASN A 406 -20.23 -31.89 19.22
N ASP A 407 -20.32 -32.88 18.34
CA ASP A 407 -21.51 -33.70 18.09
C ASP A 407 -22.78 -32.85 17.85
N ILE A 408 -22.65 -31.77 17.10
CA ILE A 408 -23.75 -30.87 16.74
C ILE A 408 -24.15 -31.05 15.29
N ARG A 409 -25.30 -30.51 14.87
CA ARG A 409 -25.75 -30.56 13.50
C ARG A 409 -25.89 -29.16 12.90
N ILE A 410 -25.08 -28.86 11.89
CA ILE A 410 -25.20 -27.67 11.07
C ILE A 410 -26.00 -28.03 9.82
N THR A 411 -27.08 -27.32 9.54
CA THR A 411 -27.89 -27.58 8.36
C THR A 411 -27.12 -27.26 7.08
N GLN A 412 -27.45 -27.94 5.99
CA GLN A 412 -26.86 -27.71 4.68
C GLN A 412 -27.00 -26.25 4.24
N GLU A 413 -28.18 -25.67 4.45
CA GLU A 413 -28.48 -24.27 4.14
C GLU A 413 -27.58 -23.30 4.94
N SER A 414 -27.32 -23.61 6.22
CA SER A 414 -26.41 -22.82 7.05
C SER A 414 -24.97 -22.89 6.57
N LEU A 415 -24.49 -24.09 6.19
CA LEU A 415 -23.13 -24.28 5.64
C LEU A 415 -22.97 -23.55 4.29
N GLU A 416 -23.94 -23.61 3.42
CA GLU A 416 -23.93 -22.91 2.13
C GLU A 416 -23.88 -21.39 2.32
N TRP A 417 -24.66 -20.88 3.26
CA TRP A 417 -24.62 -19.47 3.60
C TRP A 417 -23.26 -19.07 4.18
N ILE A 418 -22.70 -19.87 5.11
CA ILE A 418 -21.36 -19.68 5.68
C ILE A 418 -20.30 -19.67 4.57
N ALA A 419 -20.38 -20.61 3.61
CA ALA A 419 -19.50 -20.71 2.47
C ALA A 419 -19.58 -19.47 1.57
N GLY A 420 -20.80 -19.01 1.28
CA GLY A 420 -21.05 -17.80 0.48
C GLY A 420 -20.53 -16.52 1.11
N LYS A 421 -20.44 -16.47 2.44
CA LYS A 421 -19.92 -15.33 3.20
C LYS A 421 -18.46 -15.50 3.64
N ASN A 422 -17.86 -16.66 3.40
CA ASN A 422 -16.51 -17.02 3.88
C ASN A 422 -16.33 -16.77 5.40
N LEU A 423 -17.36 -17.12 6.18
CA LEU A 423 -17.36 -16.89 7.63
C LEU A 423 -16.48 -17.93 8.32
N LYS A 424 -15.41 -17.49 8.97
CA LYS A 424 -14.47 -18.36 9.68
C LYS A 424 -14.95 -18.63 11.11
N ILE A 425 -14.78 -19.86 11.57
CA ILE A 425 -15.15 -20.26 12.95
C ILE A 425 -14.35 -19.49 14.01
N SER A 426 -13.06 -19.22 13.74
CA SER A 426 -12.22 -18.46 14.68
C SER A 426 -12.74 -17.06 15.02
N GLY A 427 -13.52 -16.45 14.13
CA GLY A 427 -14.19 -15.18 14.40
C GLY A 427 -15.51 -15.31 15.17
N CYS A 428 -16.01 -16.53 15.38
CA CYS A 428 -17.30 -16.81 16.02
C CYS A 428 -17.17 -17.47 17.38
N GLN A 429 -15.98 -17.91 17.80
CA GLN A 429 -15.75 -18.78 18.93
C GLN A 429 -16.33 -18.24 20.25
N ASP A 430 -16.08 -16.94 20.51
CA ASP A 430 -16.60 -16.28 21.72
C ASP A 430 -18.15 -16.26 21.75
N ILE A 431 -18.77 -16.16 20.57
CA ILE A 431 -20.22 -16.12 20.42
C ILE A 431 -20.79 -17.55 20.54
N LEU A 432 -20.10 -18.55 19.95
CA LEU A 432 -20.52 -19.95 20.02
C LEU A 432 -20.54 -20.49 21.44
N ASN A 433 -19.65 -20.01 22.30
CA ASN A 433 -19.66 -20.36 23.72
C ASN A 433 -20.92 -19.88 24.46
N GLU A 434 -21.61 -18.88 23.92
CA GLU A 434 -22.86 -18.33 24.49
C GLU A 434 -24.10 -18.83 23.76
N LEU A 435 -23.94 -19.50 22.61
CA LEU A 435 -25.03 -19.94 21.74
C LEU A 435 -25.11 -21.47 21.69
N GLU A 436 -26.27 -22.02 21.92
CA GLU A 436 -26.50 -23.47 21.83
C GLU A 436 -26.56 -24.00 20.39
N SER A 437 -26.68 -23.12 19.36
CA SER A 437 -26.92 -23.53 17.98
C SER A 437 -26.31 -22.63 16.94
N VAL A 438 -25.41 -23.20 16.10
CA VAL A 438 -24.85 -22.55 14.92
C VAL A 438 -25.95 -22.14 13.94
N ASN A 439 -26.98 -22.96 13.75
CA ASN A 439 -28.07 -22.64 12.83
C ASN A 439 -28.86 -21.40 13.28
N ARG A 440 -29.04 -21.25 14.57
CA ARG A 440 -29.70 -20.07 15.16
C ARG A 440 -28.86 -18.82 14.94
N MET A 441 -27.55 -18.91 15.15
CA MET A 441 -26.59 -17.84 14.83
C MET A 441 -26.72 -17.42 13.37
N VAL A 442 -26.66 -18.37 12.43
CA VAL A 442 -26.75 -18.08 11.00
C VAL A 442 -28.09 -17.44 10.64
N ASN A 443 -29.19 -17.94 11.18
CA ASN A 443 -30.52 -17.38 10.93
C ASN A 443 -30.67 -15.95 11.46
N TYR A 444 -30.05 -15.64 12.57
CA TYR A 444 -29.98 -14.28 13.09
C TYR A 444 -29.13 -13.39 12.18
N LEU A 445 -27.93 -13.86 11.76
CA LEU A 445 -27.03 -13.15 10.84
C LEU A 445 -27.70 -12.78 9.51
N LYS A 446 -28.50 -13.69 8.94
CA LYS A 446 -29.24 -13.47 7.68
C LYS A 446 -30.18 -12.24 7.75
N LYS A 447 -30.70 -11.94 8.94
CA LYS A 447 -31.65 -10.83 9.17
C LYS A 447 -30.96 -9.47 9.38
N GLN A 448 -29.66 -9.45 9.69
CA GLN A 448 -28.92 -8.23 10.00
C GLN A 448 -28.39 -7.55 8.73
N LYS A 449 -28.38 -6.21 8.69
CA LYS A 449 -27.86 -5.42 7.59
C LYS A 449 -26.35 -5.10 7.72
N ILE A 450 -25.61 -5.94 8.44
CA ILE A 450 -24.18 -5.73 8.73
C ILE A 450 -23.34 -6.61 7.80
N VAL A 451 -22.19 -6.10 7.37
CA VAL A 451 -21.21 -6.88 6.60
C VAL A 451 -20.71 -8.04 7.46
N PRO A 452 -20.78 -9.30 6.98
CA PRO A 452 -20.46 -10.49 7.76
C PRO A 452 -19.10 -10.46 8.47
N SER A 453 -18.07 -9.89 7.86
CA SER A 453 -16.73 -9.77 8.46
C SER A 453 -16.67 -8.87 9.71
N LYS A 454 -17.62 -7.95 9.87
CA LYS A 454 -17.71 -7.04 11.02
C LYS A 454 -18.73 -7.52 12.06
N PHE A 455 -19.57 -8.44 11.67
CA PHE A 455 -20.74 -8.84 12.45
C PHE A 455 -20.37 -9.49 13.79
N THR A 456 -19.50 -10.47 13.77
CA THR A 456 -19.08 -11.19 14.98
C THR A 456 -18.38 -10.25 15.97
N ILE A 457 -17.61 -9.28 15.48
CA ILE A 457 -16.95 -8.28 16.31
C ILE A 457 -17.98 -7.40 17.00
N ILE A 458 -18.95 -6.87 16.23
CA ILE A 458 -20.01 -5.97 16.75
C ILE A 458 -20.89 -6.73 17.77
N TRP A 459 -21.23 -7.99 17.48
CA TRP A 459 -22.09 -8.77 18.37
C TRP A 459 -21.40 -9.13 19.68
N ARG A 460 -20.16 -9.61 19.62
CA ARG A 460 -19.34 -9.87 20.80
C ARG A 460 -19.18 -8.62 21.66
N ASP A 461 -18.88 -7.49 21.02
CA ASP A 461 -18.69 -6.22 21.72
C ASP A 461 -19.99 -5.73 22.36
N TYR A 462 -21.11 -5.90 21.65
CA TYR A 462 -22.44 -5.64 22.17
C TYR A 462 -22.76 -6.49 23.41
N LEU A 463 -22.59 -7.82 23.34
CA LEU A 463 -22.89 -8.73 24.47
C LEU A 463 -22.01 -8.43 25.68
N ARG A 464 -20.72 -8.14 25.45
CA ARG A 464 -19.82 -7.70 26.52
C ARG A 464 -20.31 -6.43 27.18
N MET A 465 -20.65 -5.39 26.39
CA MET A 465 -21.18 -4.13 26.93
C MET A 465 -22.52 -4.32 27.64
N ALA A 466 -23.41 -5.12 27.07
CA ALA A 466 -24.70 -5.41 27.69
C ALA A 466 -24.52 -6.05 29.07
N ARG A 467 -23.60 -7.01 29.19
CA ARG A 467 -23.29 -7.64 30.50
C ARG A 467 -22.70 -6.65 31.50
N GLU A 468 -21.78 -5.78 31.06
CA GLU A 468 -21.19 -4.75 31.91
C GLU A 468 -22.24 -3.71 32.36
N GLU A 469 -23.30 -3.50 31.57
CA GLU A 469 -24.42 -2.63 31.91
C GLU A 469 -25.51 -3.33 32.73
N GLY A 470 -25.31 -4.60 33.12
CA GLY A 470 -26.23 -5.37 33.96
C GLY A 470 -27.40 -6.00 33.21
N TYR A 471 -27.39 -6.06 31.88
CA TYR A 471 -28.41 -6.77 31.13
C TYR A 471 -28.17 -8.30 31.21
N ASP A 472 -29.23 -9.05 31.31
CA ASP A 472 -29.19 -10.53 31.27
C ASP A 472 -28.94 -10.99 29.83
N THR A 473 -27.69 -11.35 29.52
CA THR A 473 -27.32 -11.86 28.19
C THR A 473 -27.79 -13.29 27.92
N THR A 474 -28.46 -13.94 28.86
CA THR A 474 -29.14 -15.24 28.63
C THR A 474 -30.53 -15.05 28.06
N ASP A 475 -31.13 -13.87 28.25
CA ASP A 475 -32.41 -13.51 27.63
C ASP A 475 -32.24 -13.31 26.12
N ASP A 476 -33.08 -13.95 25.35
CA ASP A 476 -33.09 -13.89 23.89
C ASP A 476 -33.32 -12.48 23.33
N ILE A 477 -34.09 -11.64 24.00
CA ILE A 477 -34.35 -10.27 23.60
C ILE A 477 -33.04 -9.44 23.66
N VAL A 478 -32.23 -9.69 24.68
CA VAL A 478 -30.91 -9.09 24.86
C VAL A 478 -29.90 -9.74 23.91
N ARG A 479 -29.90 -11.08 23.82
CA ARG A 479 -28.93 -11.84 23.03
C ARG A 479 -29.08 -11.62 21.55
N PHE A 480 -30.32 -11.48 21.03
CA PHE A 480 -30.66 -11.34 19.62
C PHE A 480 -31.45 -10.06 19.33
N PRO A 481 -30.90 -8.86 19.55
CA PRO A 481 -31.64 -7.64 19.33
C PRO A 481 -32.06 -7.50 17.86
N LYS A 482 -33.23 -6.95 17.60
CA LYS A 482 -33.78 -6.80 16.24
C LYS A 482 -32.85 -6.06 15.28
N ASP A 483 -32.18 -5.02 15.77
CA ASP A 483 -31.13 -4.28 15.07
C ASP A 483 -29.88 -4.23 15.96
N LEU A 484 -28.95 -5.13 15.69
CA LEU A 484 -27.73 -5.27 16.47
C LEU A 484 -26.86 -4.01 16.42
N LYS A 485 -26.76 -3.39 15.24
CA LYS A 485 -25.90 -2.21 15.10
C LYS A 485 -26.46 -1.03 15.88
N ALA A 486 -27.75 -0.77 15.77
CA ALA A 486 -28.38 0.32 16.51
C ALA A 486 -28.27 0.10 18.04
N ARG A 487 -28.44 -1.16 18.49
CA ARG A 487 -28.33 -1.48 19.91
C ARG A 487 -26.90 -1.39 20.44
N HIS A 488 -25.94 -1.85 19.66
CA HIS A 488 -24.51 -1.68 19.94
C HIS A 488 -24.15 -0.18 20.06
N ASP A 489 -24.51 0.62 19.05
CA ASP A 489 -24.19 2.04 19.02
C ASP A 489 -24.83 2.79 20.21
N GLN A 490 -26.03 2.38 20.62
CA GLN A 490 -26.70 2.92 21.82
C GLN A 490 -25.92 2.61 23.11
N LEU A 491 -25.40 1.38 23.29
CA LEU A 491 -24.57 1.04 24.47
C LEU A 491 -23.21 1.76 24.44
N VAL A 492 -22.62 1.93 23.27
CA VAL A 492 -21.40 2.73 23.11
C VAL A 492 -21.63 4.16 23.56
N GLU A 493 -22.76 4.75 23.19
CA GLU A 493 -23.12 6.11 23.59
C GLU A 493 -23.30 6.23 25.11
N VAL A 494 -24.05 5.30 25.72
CA VAL A 494 -24.23 5.27 27.19
C VAL A 494 -22.88 5.16 27.92
N ARG A 495 -21.97 4.32 27.44
CA ARG A 495 -20.63 4.17 28.05
C ARG A 495 -19.76 5.40 27.87
N ASN A 496 -19.82 6.03 26.69
CA ASN A 496 -19.11 7.28 26.45
C ASN A 496 -19.63 8.38 27.38
N GLN A 497 -20.94 8.47 27.53
CA GLN A 497 -21.57 9.43 28.42
C GLN A 497 -21.12 9.25 29.87
N ARG A 498 -21.10 8.01 30.39
CA ARG A 498 -20.58 7.73 31.75
C ARG A 498 -19.10 8.04 31.93
N LYS A 499 -18.28 7.78 30.90
CA LYS A 499 -16.86 8.16 30.93
C LYS A 499 -16.71 9.68 30.96
N ASP A 500 -17.52 10.37 30.19
CA ASP A 500 -17.52 11.82 30.17
C ASP A 500 -17.99 12.41 31.49
N ASP A 501 -19.05 11.87 32.09
CA ASP A 501 -19.53 12.31 33.38
C ASP A 501 -18.47 12.18 34.48
N LYS A 502 -17.76 11.02 34.53
CA LYS A 502 -16.61 10.83 35.44
C LYS A 502 -15.47 11.83 35.17
N ARG A 503 -15.17 12.11 33.90
CA ARG A 503 -14.14 13.10 33.53
C ARG A 503 -14.57 14.50 33.90
N LEU A 504 -15.84 14.85 33.63
CA LEU A 504 -16.42 16.15 34.00
C LEU A 504 -16.43 16.36 35.51
N GLU A 505 -16.71 15.30 36.28
CA GLU A 505 -16.59 15.38 37.74
C GLU A 505 -15.17 15.74 38.19
N GLY A 506 -14.15 15.13 37.55
CA GLY A 506 -12.74 15.48 37.76
C GLY A 506 -12.38 16.91 37.31
N TYR A 507 -13.10 17.46 36.35
CA TYR A 507 -12.87 18.80 35.80
C TYR A 507 -13.78 19.89 36.44
N LYS A 508 -14.60 19.54 37.41
CA LYS A 508 -15.59 20.48 38.04
C LYS A 508 -14.96 21.83 38.42
N LYS A 509 -13.82 21.82 39.10
CA LYS A 509 -13.11 23.04 39.50
C LYS A 509 -12.63 23.87 38.31
N LEU A 510 -12.24 23.24 37.21
CA LEU A 510 -11.86 23.94 35.97
C LEU A 510 -13.10 24.53 35.29
N ASP A 511 -14.16 23.76 35.22
CA ASP A 511 -15.44 24.16 34.63
C ASP A 511 -16.04 25.37 35.35
N ASP A 512 -16.03 25.38 36.69
CA ASP A 512 -16.49 26.50 37.50
C ASP A 512 -15.67 27.78 37.20
N ARG A 513 -14.34 27.69 37.14
CA ARG A 513 -13.45 28.83 36.81
C ARG A 513 -13.65 29.32 35.37
N ILE A 514 -13.93 28.44 34.43
CA ILE A 514 -14.25 28.81 33.04
C ILE A 514 -15.57 29.56 33.00
N LYS A 515 -16.61 29.07 33.70
CA LYS A 515 -17.92 29.74 33.82
C LYS A 515 -17.84 31.11 34.47
N GLU A 516 -17.02 31.28 35.51
CA GLU A 516 -16.77 32.57 36.13
C GLU A 516 -16.15 33.59 35.16
N ARG A 517 -15.29 33.15 34.24
CA ARG A 517 -14.63 34.02 33.26
C ARG A 517 -15.46 34.24 31.99
N LEU A 518 -16.43 33.37 31.70
CA LEU A 518 -17.24 33.42 30.48
C LEU A 518 -17.94 34.76 30.24
N PRO A 519 -18.49 35.49 31.25
CA PRO A 519 -19.07 36.80 31.04
C PRO A 519 -18.11 37.82 30.42
N GLY A 520 -16.80 37.71 30.73
CA GLY A 520 -15.74 38.53 30.12
C GLY A 520 -15.44 38.20 28.67
N MET A 521 -15.98 37.10 28.16
CA MET A 521 -15.72 36.62 26.78
C MET A 521 -16.77 37.14 25.78
N LYS A 522 -17.76 37.98 26.24
CA LYS A 522 -18.81 38.51 25.35
C LYS A 522 -18.28 39.27 24.13
N ASP A 523 -17.16 39.95 24.27
CA ASP A 523 -16.56 40.71 23.18
C ASP A 523 -15.95 39.80 22.08
N TYR A 524 -15.68 38.58 22.41
CA TYR A 524 -15.18 37.56 21.46
C TYR A 524 -16.29 36.86 20.68
N PHE A 525 -17.56 37.10 21.02
CA PHE A 525 -18.69 36.69 20.18
C PHE A 525 -18.75 37.55 18.93
N TRP A 526 -18.93 36.93 17.77
CA TRP A 526 -19.04 37.59 16.48
C TRP A 526 -19.91 36.79 15.52
N GLU A 527 -20.61 37.50 14.66
CA GLU A 527 -21.37 36.90 13.57
C GLU A 527 -21.41 37.79 12.33
N ASP A 528 -21.55 37.17 11.17
CA ASP A 528 -21.89 37.85 9.92
C ASP A 528 -23.07 37.14 9.22
N ARG A 529 -23.21 37.29 7.92
CA ARG A 529 -24.31 36.65 7.16
C ARG A 529 -24.22 35.11 7.17
N GLU A 530 -23.03 34.55 7.12
CA GLU A 530 -22.78 33.12 6.88
C GLU A 530 -22.20 32.39 8.10
N TYR A 531 -21.45 33.10 8.94
CA TYR A 531 -20.67 32.52 10.03
C TYR A 531 -20.99 33.13 11.38
N MET A 532 -20.74 32.33 12.42
CA MET A 532 -20.82 32.73 13.81
C MET A 532 -19.61 32.19 14.57
N ILE A 533 -18.98 33.01 15.40
CA ILE A 533 -17.91 32.63 16.34
C ILE A 533 -18.42 32.75 17.75
N ILE A 534 -18.37 31.67 18.51
CA ILE A 534 -18.94 31.53 19.84
C ILE A 534 -17.84 31.14 20.82
N PRO A 535 -17.61 31.86 21.93
CA PRO A 535 -16.71 31.39 22.99
C PRO A 535 -17.21 30.10 23.64
N ALA A 536 -16.33 29.14 23.84
CA ALA A 536 -16.65 27.92 24.59
C ALA A 536 -16.97 28.28 26.04
N GLY A 537 -18.04 27.72 26.60
CA GLY A 537 -18.53 28.02 27.92
C GLY A 537 -18.28 26.97 28.98
N THR A 538 -18.01 25.72 28.57
CA THR A 538 -17.91 24.59 29.50
C THR A 538 -16.87 23.57 29.05
N CYS A 539 -16.34 22.80 30.00
CA CYS A 539 -15.48 21.65 29.71
C CYS A 539 -16.20 20.61 28.84
N LYS A 540 -17.51 20.44 29.02
CA LYS A 540 -18.32 19.51 28.22
C LYS A 540 -18.36 19.92 26.76
N GLU A 541 -18.56 21.20 26.47
CA GLU A 541 -18.56 21.70 25.08
C GLU A 541 -17.22 21.42 24.37
N LEU A 542 -16.07 21.57 25.07
CA LEU A 542 -14.77 21.24 24.49
C LEU A 542 -14.65 19.73 24.18
N MET A 543 -15.15 18.89 25.09
CA MET A 543 -15.13 17.43 24.89
C MET A 543 -16.01 17.02 23.71
N ASP A 544 -17.20 17.59 23.58
CA ASP A 544 -18.14 17.33 22.49
C ASP A 544 -17.60 17.84 21.15
N GLU A 545 -16.98 19.01 21.11
CA GLU A 545 -16.32 19.59 19.94
C GLU A 545 -15.18 18.70 19.44
N GLY A 546 -14.25 18.35 20.35
CA GLY A 546 -13.10 17.50 20.02
C GLY A 546 -13.51 16.12 19.54
N ARG A 547 -14.58 15.54 20.08
CA ARG A 547 -15.13 14.26 19.63
C ARG A 547 -15.72 14.38 18.23
N THR A 548 -16.48 15.42 17.97
CA THR A 548 -17.16 15.58 16.66
C THR A 548 -16.20 15.90 15.55
N LEU A 549 -15.18 16.72 15.81
CA LEU A 549 -14.16 17.10 14.83
C LEU A 549 -12.93 16.18 14.83
N HIS A 550 -12.92 15.13 15.66
CA HIS A 550 -11.80 14.16 15.74
C HIS A 550 -10.43 14.83 15.95
N HIS A 551 -10.36 15.82 16.85
CA HIS A 551 -9.11 16.51 17.19
C HIS A 551 -8.88 16.63 18.71
N CYS A 552 -7.73 17.14 19.13
CA CYS A 552 -7.27 17.05 20.52
C CYS A 552 -7.97 17.98 21.53
N VAL A 553 -8.79 18.94 21.10
CA VAL A 553 -9.56 19.79 22.01
C VAL A 553 -10.49 18.93 22.89
N GLY A 554 -10.39 19.00 24.19
CA GLY A 554 -11.17 18.18 25.11
C GLY A 554 -10.69 16.74 25.31
N SER A 555 -9.63 16.28 24.61
CA SER A 555 -9.01 14.97 24.87
C SER A 555 -8.21 14.95 26.19
N SER A 556 -7.72 16.11 26.61
CA SER A 556 -7.04 16.35 27.89
C SER A 556 -7.52 17.68 28.49
N ASP A 557 -7.07 17.99 29.70
CA ASP A 557 -7.40 19.24 30.40
C ASP A 557 -6.56 20.47 29.99
N THR A 558 -5.65 20.29 29.02
CA THR A 558 -4.69 21.33 28.63
C THR A 558 -5.37 22.64 28.22
N TYR A 559 -6.35 22.58 27.32
CA TYR A 559 -7.09 23.77 26.89
C TYR A 559 -8.03 24.28 27.98
N MET A 560 -8.63 23.41 28.77
CA MET A 560 -9.47 23.75 29.90
C MET A 560 -8.68 24.53 30.95
N ARG A 561 -7.44 24.13 31.28
CA ARG A 561 -6.53 24.86 32.18
C ARG A 561 -6.20 26.26 31.62
N LYS A 562 -5.80 26.32 30.33
CA LYS A 562 -5.48 27.60 29.70
C LYS A 562 -6.66 28.60 29.76
N MET A 563 -7.88 28.10 29.55
CA MET A 563 -9.12 28.95 29.69
C MET A 563 -9.36 29.35 31.13
N ALA A 564 -9.29 28.40 32.07
CA ALA A 564 -9.44 28.65 33.50
C ALA A 564 -8.39 29.63 34.04
N ASP A 565 -7.17 29.58 33.53
CA ASP A 565 -6.05 30.46 33.92
C ASP A 565 -6.07 31.82 33.17
N GLY A 566 -6.91 31.95 32.13
CA GLY A 566 -7.00 33.18 31.34
C GLY A 566 -5.81 33.39 30.39
N VAL A 567 -5.16 32.33 29.95
CA VAL A 567 -4.01 32.35 29.01
C VAL A 567 -4.51 32.42 27.58
N SER A 568 -5.39 31.50 27.21
CA SER A 568 -6.03 31.44 25.91
C SER A 568 -7.50 31.02 26.06
N TRP A 569 -8.29 31.22 25.02
CA TRP A 569 -9.67 30.77 24.99
C TRP A 569 -10.00 30.00 23.72
N ILE A 570 -10.87 29.01 23.83
CA ILE A 570 -11.35 28.25 22.68
C ILE A 570 -12.65 28.91 22.18
N LEU A 571 -12.71 29.10 20.86
CA LEU A 571 -13.85 29.64 20.15
C LEU A 571 -14.32 28.64 19.11
N PHE A 572 -15.62 28.52 18.95
CA PHE A 572 -16.27 27.65 17.96
C PHE A 572 -16.73 28.46 16.76
N LEU A 573 -16.20 28.20 15.58
CA LEU A 573 -16.72 28.73 14.34
C LEU A 573 -17.82 27.81 13.81
N ARG A 574 -18.97 28.38 13.53
CA ARG A 574 -20.17 27.71 13.02
C ARG A 574 -20.63 28.33 11.71
N LYS A 575 -21.17 27.51 10.80
CA LYS A 575 -21.96 28.00 9.67
C LYS A 575 -23.38 28.28 10.15
N LYS A 576 -23.95 29.46 9.85
CA LYS A 576 -25.32 29.81 10.25
C LYS A 576 -26.38 28.85 9.67
N SER A 577 -26.11 28.26 8.53
CA SER A 577 -26.95 27.20 7.92
C SER A 577 -26.98 25.90 8.73
N GLU A 578 -25.98 25.64 9.57
CA GLU A 578 -25.80 24.38 10.31
C GLU A 578 -25.23 24.65 11.73
N LEU A 579 -25.86 25.49 12.52
CA LEU A 579 -25.33 25.95 13.81
C LEU A 579 -24.98 24.83 14.80
N LYS A 580 -25.71 23.73 14.75
CA LYS A 580 -25.46 22.57 15.63
C LYS A 580 -24.24 21.73 15.20
N LYS A 581 -23.73 21.93 13.99
CA LYS A 581 -22.62 21.15 13.45
C LYS A 581 -21.31 21.89 13.66
N PRO A 582 -20.34 21.34 14.38
CA PRO A 582 -18.99 21.87 14.47
C PRO A 582 -18.38 22.07 13.08
N TYR A 583 -17.65 23.18 12.92
CA TYR A 583 -16.99 23.48 11.65
C TYR A 583 -15.50 23.75 11.84
N TYR A 584 -15.13 24.72 12.68
CA TYR A 584 -13.75 24.96 13.10
C TYR A 584 -13.66 25.28 14.58
N THR A 585 -12.58 24.84 15.19
CA THR A 585 -12.15 25.23 16.54
C THR A 585 -10.98 26.18 16.43
N ILE A 586 -11.04 27.29 17.15
CA ILE A 586 -10.06 28.38 17.14
C ILE A 586 -9.52 28.54 18.55
N GLU A 587 -8.20 28.62 18.73
CA GLU A 587 -7.56 29.06 19.98
C GLU A 587 -7.09 30.50 19.82
N ILE A 588 -7.52 31.38 20.72
CA ILE A 588 -7.11 32.77 20.75
C ILE A 588 -6.37 33.09 22.07
N SER A 589 -5.27 33.81 21.98
CA SER A 589 -4.53 34.35 23.13
C SER A 589 -5.29 35.49 23.75
N LEU A 590 -5.50 35.46 25.07
CA LEU A 590 -6.16 36.56 25.80
C LEU A 590 -5.22 37.72 26.12
N LYS A 591 -3.91 37.54 25.92
CA LYS A 591 -2.91 38.58 26.14
C LYS A 591 -2.93 39.68 25.07
N ASP A 592 -3.06 39.26 23.79
CA ASP A 592 -2.85 40.10 22.62
C ASP A 592 -3.88 39.91 21.51
N ASP A 593 -4.91 39.11 21.74
CA ASP A 593 -5.95 38.74 20.77
C ASP A 593 -5.41 38.04 19.51
N HIS A 594 -4.23 37.42 19.63
CA HIS A 594 -3.66 36.67 18.55
C HIS A 594 -4.34 35.31 18.42
N ILE A 595 -4.74 34.92 17.19
CA ILE A 595 -5.18 33.53 16.91
C ILE A 595 -3.96 32.66 16.87
N ILE A 596 -3.86 31.77 17.86
CA ILE A 596 -2.75 30.83 18.00
C ILE A 596 -2.87 29.75 16.93
N GLN A 597 -4.06 29.14 16.79
CA GLN A 597 -4.33 28.09 15.84
C GLN A 597 -5.83 27.96 15.53
N PHE A 598 -6.15 27.30 14.43
CA PHE A 598 -7.52 26.96 14.06
C PHE A 598 -7.54 25.72 13.20
N TYR A 599 -8.42 24.77 13.50
CA TYR A 599 -8.52 23.48 12.83
C TYR A 599 -9.97 23.02 12.71
N SER A 600 -10.25 22.25 11.68
CA SER A 600 -11.49 21.51 11.44
C SER A 600 -11.27 20.04 11.70
N GLU A 601 -12.10 19.19 11.13
CA GLU A 601 -12.08 17.72 11.29
C GLU A 601 -10.71 17.11 10.96
N TYR A 602 -10.21 16.24 11.85
CA TYR A 602 -8.89 15.58 11.77
C TYR A 602 -7.70 16.55 11.65
N ASP A 603 -7.76 17.67 12.39
CA ASP A 603 -6.73 18.73 12.38
C ASP A 603 -6.44 19.30 10.99
N ARG A 604 -7.41 19.23 10.07
CA ARG A 604 -7.29 19.76 8.71
C ARG A 604 -7.80 21.20 8.65
N GLN A 605 -7.48 21.88 7.57
CA GLN A 605 -7.94 23.24 7.28
C GLN A 605 -8.60 23.27 5.89
N PRO A 606 -9.76 22.63 5.69
CA PRO A 606 -10.51 22.76 4.45
C PRO A 606 -10.91 24.22 4.27
N ASP A 607 -10.98 24.70 3.04
CA ASP A 607 -11.35 26.11 2.73
C ASP A 607 -10.51 27.17 3.45
N LYS A 608 -9.20 26.90 3.67
CA LYS A 608 -8.27 27.72 4.46
C LYS A 608 -8.28 29.19 4.08
N GLU A 609 -8.34 29.51 2.80
CA GLU A 609 -8.35 30.89 2.30
C GLU A 609 -9.63 31.62 2.75
N THR A 610 -10.79 31.00 2.55
CA THR A 610 -12.08 31.53 2.98
C THR A 610 -12.11 31.75 4.49
N ILE A 611 -11.60 30.79 5.26
CA ILE A 611 -11.57 30.89 6.71
C ILE A 611 -10.61 31.98 7.20
N ASN A 612 -9.47 32.16 6.56
CA ASN A 612 -8.56 33.26 6.85
C ASN A 612 -9.25 34.64 6.65
N ASP A 613 -10.07 34.78 5.62
CA ASP A 613 -10.83 36.00 5.38
C ASP A 613 -11.87 36.25 6.49
N VAL A 614 -12.56 35.18 6.91
CA VAL A 614 -13.48 35.23 8.05
C VAL A 614 -12.74 35.67 9.31
N LEU A 615 -11.61 35.04 9.62
CA LEU A 615 -10.80 35.36 10.79
C LEU A 615 -10.21 36.80 10.75
N ASN A 616 -9.88 37.29 9.56
CA ASN A 616 -9.43 38.69 9.40
C ASN A 616 -10.55 39.69 9.64
N ARG A 617 -11.79 39.39 9.20
CA ARG A 617 -12.99 40.23 9.55
C ARG A 617 -13.26 40.16 11.04
N TYR A 618 -13.17 39.00 11.64
CA TYR A 618 -13.32 38.78 13.08
C TYR A 618 -12.30 39.62 13.89
N LYS A 619 -11.00 39.53 13.58
CA LYS A 619 -9.94 40.32 14.24
C LYS A 619 -10.18 41.81 14.16
N ARG A 620 -10.63 42.34 13.02
CA ARG A 620 -10.97 43.77 12.87
C ARG A 620 -12.14 44.15 13.77
N ASN A 621 -13.11 43.28 13.97
CA ASN A 621 -14.25 43.53 14.85
C ASN A 621 -13.86 43.59 16.33
N ILE A 622 -13.03 42.64 16.81
CA ILE A 622 -12.54 42.64 18.20
C ILE A 622 -11.78 43.94 18.49
N ARG A 623 -10.87 44.36 17.62
CA ARG A 623 -10.11 45.60 17.77
C ARG A 623 -11.03 46.83 17.87
N LYS A 624 -12.08 46.90 17.04
CA LYS A 624 -13.06 48.01 17.09
C LYS A 624 -13.85 48.04 18.39
N LYS A 625 -14.25 46.89 18.92
CA LYS A 625 -15.00 46.81 20.21
C LYS A 625 -14.11 47.30 21.37
N LYS A 626 -12.84 46.87 21.42
CA LYS A 626 -11.92 47.27 22.50
C LYS A 626 -11.55 48.76 22.45
N ILE A 627 -11.40 49.35 21.27
CA ILE A 627 -11.14 50.80 21.11
C ILE A 627 -12.34 51.61 21.61
N LYS A 628 -13.59 51.21 21.36
CA LYS A 628 -14.78 51.87 21.86
C LYS A 628 -14.88 51.86 23.41
N ILE A 629 -14.33 50.84 24.06
CA ILE A 629 -14.36 50.71 25.53
C ILE A 629 -13.29 51.64 26.18
N GLN A 630 -12.20 51.95 25.46
CA GLN A 630 -11.11 52.79 25.95
C GLN A 630 -11.32 54.30 25.76
N VAL A 631 -12.36 54.73 25.05
CA VAL A 631 -12.72 56.17 24.96
C VAL A 631 -13.74 56.48 26.06
N PRO A 632 -13.37 57.21 27.14
CA PRO A 632 -14.36 57.71 28.13
C PRO A 632 -15.38 58.60 27.39
N ALA A 633 -16.63 58.40 27.69
CA ALA A 633 -17.66 59.43 27.29
C ALA A 633 -17.19 60.78 27.72
N ALA A 634 -16.68 61.58 26.77
CA ALA A 634 -16.43 62.99 27.04
C ALA A 634 -17.75 63.61 27.47
N GLY A 635 -17.82 64.05 28.75
CA GLY A 635 -18.96 64.71 29.31
C GLY A 635 -19.29 65.96 28.46
N ILE A 636 -20.51 66.02 28.04
CA ILE A 636 -21.10 67.25 27.54
C ILE A 636 -21.53 68.04 28.83
N ALA A 637 -20.79 69.13 29.13
CA ALA A 637 -21.20 70.13 30.06
C ALA A 637 -22.32 70.97 29.47
#